data_a9a75049430ca0f37ffadaf061e6176d
#
_entry.id   a9a75049430ca0f37ffadaf061e6176d
#
_cell.length_a   1.000
_cell.length_b   1.000
_cell.length_c   1.000
_cell.angle_alpha   90.00
_cell.angle_beta   90.00
_cell.angle_gamma   90.00
#
_symmetry.space_group_name_H-M   'P 1'
#
loop_
_entity.id
_entity.type
_entity.pdbx_description
1 polymer ?
#
loop_
_entity_poly.entity_id
_entity_poly.type
_entity_poly.pdbx_seq_one_letter_code
_entity_poly.pdbx_strand_id
1 'polypeptide(L)'
;MIPTATYRVQFHAGFTFADAANLAPYWARLGISHLYASPIATARRGSTHGYDVVDPTTINPALGGEPGFRAMVEALRAQGLGMVLDIVPNHVAVGGDDNAWWLDVLEKGQASPFARFFDIDWNPAEPGLAGKVLAPFLGAPYGEALAAGALALDVEQDTGRLSVLAHEAHRFPLRREDYEEVLAAAGAARLEELDRERLARAYDPARLHALLQRQHYRLAWWRTAGDAINWRRFFDITELAGLRIEDPMVFDTVHALPLRLYGEGLIEGLRVDHVDGLADPPAYCRALRRALQAADPQRAPWLVVEKILGAGEALPTDWGVDGTTGYEVMNEISALQHDPAGAEPLARFWARVSGRPANFEVEEQAARREILTRDFAGQLDAAARAFHRLATADVVTRDLALPALRRALTAIVVAFGVYRTYAADTSVAPLDALSKAIDAEPASGVALEQIGRWLSGQSPAPADLRAEAIRRFEQLSAPVAAKAVEDTAFYRYGRLLSRNDVGFDPHRFSTTPAAFAQRAAERGAAFPSSLLTTATHDHKRGEDVRARLAVLSQIPDLWIEHASAWLDLAPLGQVQPGDAHMLHQMIVGAWPLDLVADDAVGMGAFADRLADWQRKALREAKLRTSWTVPDDAYETACEAYLRRLLTGGDASFRQACAKFVTALAPAGVANSLVQTGLRLTLPGVPDLFQGAEFWDFSLVDPDNRRPVDYSARQTALSARRAPSTWRDGAHKQALIARLLGQRRARPDLFTAPLRPIALTGARARQALAFERASPTGRLLVLAALHGARACMERGEPLIDPGWWADTALPDGHRLAQVMDQEPFWWSID
;
A
#
# COMPACT_ATOMS: atom_id res chain seq x y z
N MET A 1 -18.58 -12.52 -14.80
CA MET A 1 -19.08 -11.20 -15.30
C MET A 1 -18.10 -10.14 -14.85
N ILE A 2 -17.70 -9.20 -15.73
CA ILE A 2 -16.83 -8.10 -15.35
C ILE A 2 -17.58 -7.16 -14.39
N PRO A 3 -16.99 -6.73 -13.26
CA PRO A 3 -17.61 -5.79 -12.35
C PRO A 3 -17.94 -4.45 -13.04
N THR A 4 -19.07 -3.84 -12.68
CA THR A 4 -19.40 -2.46 -13.06
C THR A 4 -19.06 -1.46 -11.97
N ALA A 5 -19.00 -1.91 -10.72
CA ALA A 5 -18.51 -1.20 -9.55
C ALA A 5 -18.22 -2.19 -8.42
N THR A 6 -17.15 -1.97 -7.66
CA THR A 6 -16.80 -2.79 -6.51
C THR A 6 -16.93 -2.03 -5.19
N TYR A 7 -17.12 -2.77 -4.10
CA TYR A 7 -17.07 -2.26 -2.73
C TYR A 7 -16.05 -3.08 -1.95
N ARG A 8 -14.94 -2.47 -1.58
CA ARG A 8 -13.84 -3.12 -0.86
C ARG A 8 -14.14 -3.22 0.62
N VAL A 9 -14.08 -4.43 1.17
CA VAL A 9 -14.25 -4.74 2.60
C VAL A 9 -12.99 -5.38 3.18
N GLN A 10 -12.64 -4.99 4.40
CA GLN A 10 -11.61 -5.61 5.20
C GLN A 10 -12.24 -6.59 6.19
N PHE A 11 -12.02 -7.90 5.96
CA PHE A 11 -12.50 -8.96 6.85
C PHE A 11 -11.53 -9.16 8.02
N HIS A 12 -12.09 -9.31 9.21
CA HIS A 12 -11.41 -9.65 10.45
C HIS A 12 -12.43 -10.21 11.45
N ALA A 13 -11.99 -10.65 12.64
CA ALA A 13 -12.88 -11.23 13.65
C ALA A 13 -14.02 -10.29 14.10
N GLY A 14 -13.87 -8.98 13.95
CA GLY A 14 -14.91 -7.99 14.25
C GLY A 14 -15.82 -7.63 13.07
N PHE A 15 -15.54 -8.12 11.86
CA PHE A 15 -16.35 -7.98 10.67
C PHE A 15 -16.20 -9.22 9.79
N THR A 16 -17.10 -10.15 9.94
CA THR A 16 -17.06 -11.52 9.39
C THR A 16 -17.88 -11.66 8.11
N PHE A 17 -17.89 -12.85 7.52
CA PHE A 17 -18.75 -13.18 6.39
C PHE A 17 -20.25 -13.04 6.71
N ALA A 18 -20.65 -13.31 7.95
CA ALA A 18 -22.04 -13.14 8.39
C ALA A 18 -22.45 -11.65 8.40
N ASP A 19 -21.55 -10.78 8.83
CA ASP A 19 -21.79 -9.33 8.81
C ASP A 19 -21.94 -8.82 7.38
N ALA A 20 -21.09 -9.28 6.47
CA ALA A 20 -21.16 -8.94 5.05
C ALA A 20 -22.44 -9.47 4.39
N ALA A 21 -22.87 -10.70 4.70
CA ALA A 21 -24.12 -11.26 4.21
C ALA A 21 -25.33 -10.38 4.56
N ASN A 22 -25.35 -9.84 5.79
CA ASN A 22 -26.41 -8.94 6.25
C ASN A 22 -26.42 -7.58 5.51
N LEU A 23 -25.28 -7.17 4.94
CA LEU A 23 -25.13 -5.90 4.22
C LEU A 23 -25.37 -6.03 2.69
N ALA A 24 -25.52 -7.23 2.16
CA ALA A 24 -25.76 -7.44 0.73
C ALA A 24 -26.92 -6.59 0.16
N PRO A 25 -28.09 -6.47 0.83
CA PRO A 25 -29.16 -5.59 0.34
C PRO A 25 -28.78 -4.11 0.32
N TYR A 26 -27.91 -3.65 1.24
CA TYR A 26 -27.43 -2.28 1.26
C TYR A 26 -26.56 -1.98 0.03
N TRP A 27 -25.55 -2.82 -0.25
CA TRP A 27 -24.66 -2.64 -1.38
C TRP A 27 -25.39 -2.72 -2.73
N ALA A 28 -26.36 -3.63 -2.86
CA ALA A 28 -27.19 -3.72 -4.06
C ALA A 28 -27.99 -2.44 -4.29
N ARG A 29 -28.57 -1.84 -3.23
CA ARG A 29 -29.29 -0.56 -3.32
C ARG A 29 -28.36 0.63 -3.60
N LEU A 30 -27.14 0.61 -3.08
CA LEU A 30 -26.13 1.61 -3.38
C LEU A 30 -25.70 1.59 -4.86
N GLY A 31 -25.92 0.46 -5.55
CA GLY A 31 -25.60 0.26 -6.96
C GLY A 31 -24.31 -0.50 -7.23
N ILE A 32 -23.70 -1.09 -6.19
CA ILE A 32 -22.55 -1.98 -6.31
C ILE A 32 -22.91 -3.22 -7.10
N SER A 33 -21.98 -3.74 -7.89
CA SER A 33 -22.14 -5.00 -8.63
C SER A 33 -21.38 -6.17 -8.01
N HIS A 34 -20.25 -5.92 -7.36
CA HIS A 34 -19.43 -6.96 -6.76
C HIS A 34 -18.86 -6.52 -5.43
N LEU A 35 -18.88 -7.43 -4.45
CA LEU A 35 -18.07 -7.26 -3.24
C LEU A 35 -16.62 -7.59 -3.58
N TYR A 36 -15.69 -6.76 -3.12
CA TYR A 36 -14.26 -6.98 -3.24
C TYR A 36 -13.69 -7.25 -1.84
N ALA A 37 -13.38 -8.50 -1.57
CA ALA A 37 -12.93 -8.95 -0.26
C ALA A 37 -11.41 -8.77 -0.09
N SER A 38 -10.99 -8.37 1.11
CA SER A 38 -9.61 -8.59 1.56
C SER A 38 -9.28 -10.09 1.56
N PRO A 39 -8.00 -10.49 1.73
CA PRO A 39 -7.64 -11.90 1.73
C PRO A 39 -8.46 -12.70 2.73
N ILE A 40 -9.02 -13.81 2.27
CA ILE A 40 -9.91 -14.70 3.06
C ILE A 40 -9.22 -16.00 3.51
N ALA A 41 -8.00 -16.25 3.01
CA ALA A 41 -7.24 -17.43 3.40
C ALA A 41 -6.88 -17.38 4.89
N THR A 42 -6.57 -18.54 5.48
CA THR A 42 -6.23 -18.64 6.89
C THR A 42 -5.00 -17.79 7.19
N ALA A 43 -5.21 -16.73 7.95
CA ALA A 43 -4.21 -15.77 8.38
C ALA A 43 -3.75 -16.05 9.81
N ARG A 44 -2.68 -15.36 10.23
CA ARG A 44 -2.17 -15.41 11.61
C ARG A 44 -3.28 -15.11 12.62
N ARG A 45 -3.24 -15.75 13.77
CA ARG A 45 -4.20 -15.51 14.86
C ARG A 45 -4.22 -14.04 15.26
N GLY A 46 -5.40 -13.43 15.30
CA GLY A 46 -5.60 -12.03 15.61
C GLY A 46 -5.34 -11.06 14.45
N SER A 47 -5.09 -11.55 13.25
CA SER A 47 -4.97 -10.71 12.06
C SER A 47 -6.19 -9.81 11.85
N THR A 48 -5.95 -8.54 11.58
CA THR A 48 -6.98 -7.54 11.30
C THR A 48 -7.08 -7.15 9.83
N HIS A 49 -6.26 -7.81 8.96
CA HIS A 49 -6.15 -7.45 7.53
C HIS A 49 -6.09 -8.65 6.58
N GLY A 50 -5.64 -9.83 7.04
CA GLY A 50 -5.59 -11.06 6.25
C GLY A 50 -4.37 -11.21 5.31
N TYR A 51 -3.46 -10.22 5.23
CA TYR A 51 -2.26 -10.32 4.38
C TYR A 51 -1.13 -11.16 4.98
N ASP A 52 -1.22 -11.50 6.25
CA ASP A 52 -0.31 -12.38 6.98
C ASP A 52 -0.82 -13.84 6.94
N VAL A 53 -1.02 -14.34 5.72
CA VAL A 53 -1.51 -15.69 5.45
C VAL A 53 -0.55 -16.75 6.00
N VAL A 54 -1.07 -17.72 6.76
CA VAL A 54 -0.30 -18.88 7.24
C VAL A 54 -0.65 -20.17 6.49
N ASP A 55 -1.86 -20.26 5.94
CA ASP A 55 -2.29 -21.36 5.07
C ASP A 55 -3.17 -20.84 3.93
N PRO A 56 -2.64 -20.74 2.71
CA PRO A 56 -3.40 -20.25 1.55
C PRO A 56 -4.40 -21.28 1.00
N THR A 57 -4.42 -22.50 1.52
CA THR A 57 -5.26 -23.59 1.00
C THR A 57 -6.64 -23.67 1.65
N THR A 58 -6.83 -22.98 2.79
CA THR A 58 -8.06 -22.99 3.58
C THR A 58 -8.62 -21.59 3.81
N ILE A 59 -9.96 -21.51 3.96
CA ILE A 59 -10.63 -20.26 4.32
C ILE A 59 -10.55 -20.06 5.83
N ASN A 60 -10.20 -18.84 6.24
CA ASN A 60 -9.93 -18.47 7.62
C ASN A 60 -11.14 -18.78 8.55
N PRO A 61 -10.98 -19.68 9.53
CA PRO A 61 -12.04 -20.01 10.47
C PRO A 61 -12.54 -18.82 11.29
N ALA A 62 -11.66 -17.84 11.60
CA ALA A 62 -12.02 -16.64 12.36
C ALA A 62 -13.01 -15.73 11.61
N LEU A 63 -13.14 -15.88 10.29
CA LEU A 63 -14.10 -15.15 9.44
C LEU A 63 -15.42 -15.91 9.25
N GLY A 64 -15.51 -17.15 9.75
CA GLY A 64 -16.65 -18.06 9.57
C GLY A 64 -16.33 -19.29 8.74
N GLY A 65 -15.09 -19.47 8.29
CA GLY A 65 -14.63 -20.61 7.49
C GLY A 65 -15.37 -20.75 6.15
N GLU A 66 -15.21 -21.90 5.51
CA GLU A 66 -15.86 -22.15 4.21
C GLU A 66 -17.41 -22.12 4.27
N PRO A 67 -18.07 -22.67 5.31
CA PRO A 67 -19.53 -22.57 5.41
C PRO A 67 -20.02 -21.12 5.46
N GLY A 68 -19.38 -20.26 6.24
CA GLY A 68 -19.72 -18.84 6.34
C GLY A 68 -19.49 -18.09 5.01
N PHE A 69 -18.39 -18.40 4.34
CA PHE A 69 -18.10 -17.84 3.02
C PHE A 69 -19.17 -18.19 1.99
N ARG A 70 -19.56 -19.47 1.91
CA ARG A 70 -20.61 -19.93 0.98
C ARG A 70 -21.97 -19.28 1.28
N ALA A 71 -22.34 -19.16 2.55
CA ALA A 71 -23.56 -18.46 2.96
C ALA A 71 -23.54 -16.97 2.58
N MET A 72 -22.40 -16.30 2.74
CA MET A 72 -22.23 -14.91 2.30
C MET A 72 -22.40 -14.78 0.77
N VAL A 73 -21.75 -15.64 -0.01
CA VAL A 73 -21.85 -15.62 -1.48
C VAL A 73 -23.29 -15.87 -1.93
N GLU A 74 -24.01 -16.78 -1.28
CA GLU A 74 -25.44 -17.01 -1.55
C GLU A 74 -26.27 -15.75 -1.28
N ALA A 75 -26.04 -15.07 -0.14
CA ALA A 75 -26.72 -13.82 0.20
C ALA A 75 -26.40 -12.70 -0.81
N LEU A 76 -25.14 -12.58 -1.26
CA LEU A 76 -24.73 -11.63 -2.30
C LEU A 76 -25.48 -11.92 -3.61
N ARG A 77 -25.51 -13.18 -4.05
CA ARG A 77 -26.18 -13.60 -5.28
C ARG A 77 -27.69 -13.39 -5.26
N ALA A 78 -28.32 -13.60 -4.11
CA ALA A 78 -29.75 -13.30 -3.93
C ALA A 78 -30.06 -11.81 -4.18
N GLN A 79 -29.06 -10.93 -4.08
CA GLN A 79 -29.14 -9.51 -4.41
C GLN A 79 -28.56 -9.15 -5.78
N GLY A 80 -28.12 -10.14 -6.58
CA GLY A 80 -27.50 -9.93 -7.88
C GLY A 80 -26.06 -9.41 -7.82
N LEU A 81 -25.37 -9.62 -6.68
CA LEU A 81 -23.98 -9.21 -6.47
C LEU A 81 -23.03 -10.38 -6.74
N GLY A 82 -21.91 -10.09 -7.38
CA GLY A 82 -20.77 -11.00 -7.54
C GLY A 82 -19.71 -10.78 -6.47
N MET A 83 -18.57 -11.50 -6.60
CA MET A 83 -17.48 -11.51 -5.64
C MET A 83 -16.12 -11.46 -6.32
N VAL A 84 -15.22 -10.62 -5.82
CA VAL A 84 -13.81 -10.55 -6.21
C VAL A 84 -12.96 -10.81 -4.97
N LEU A 85 -11.92 -11.64 -5.10
CA LEU A 85 -11.00 -11.93 -4.00
C LEU A 85 -9.66 -11.23 -4.18
N ASP A 86 -9.12 -10.77 -3.07
CA ASP A 86 -7.71 -10.41 -2.93
C ASP A 86 -6.90 -11.66 -2.59
N ILE A 87 -5.80 -11.90 -3.31
CA ILE A 87 -4.89 -13.03 -3.07
C ILE A 87 -3.47 -12.54 -2.85
N VAL A 88 -2.74 -13.25 -1.99
CA VAL A 88 -1.38 -12.90 -1.58
C VAL A 88 -0.39 -13.99 -2.03
N PRO A 89 0.07 -13.97 -3.30
CA PRO A 89 0.95 -15.02 -3.81
C PRO A 89 2.42 -14.83 -3.44
N ASN A 90 2.83 -13.61 -3.07
CA ASN A 90 4.24 -13.26 -2.90
C ASN A 90 4.85 -13.81 -1.61
N HIS A 91 4.07 -13.96 -0.53
CA HIS A 91 4.60 -14.30 0.79
C HIS A 91 3.57 -14.99 1.69
N VAL A 92 4.06 -15.58 2.78
CA VAL A 92 3.26 -16.10 3.88
C VAL A 92 3.88 -15.67 5.21
N ALA A 93 3.05 -15.64 6.27
CA ALA A 93 3.52 -15.30 7.61
C ALA A 93 4.36 -16.45 8.21
N VAL A 94 5.43 -16.07 8.90
CA VAL A 94 6.37 -16.95 9.59
C VAL A 94 6.76 -16.37 10.96
N GLY A 95 7.46 -17.12 11.78
CA GLY A 95 7.95 -16.66 13.09
C GLY A 95 7.04 -16.97 14.27
N GLY A 96 5.78 -17.40 14.03
CA GLY A 96 4.87 -17.95 15.04
C GLY A 96 4.94 -19.50 15.09
N ASP A 97 3.85 -20.09 15.56
CA ASP A 97 3.64 -21.54 15.61
C ASP A 97 2.53 -22.01 14.65
N ASP A 98 2.05 -21.16 13.78
CA ASP A 98 0.84 -21.36 12.99
C ASP A 98 1.08 -21.67 11.50
N ASN A 99 2.31 -21.51 10.98
CA ASN A 99 2.66 -21.86 9.60
C ASN A 99 3.33 -23.25 9.54
N ALA A 100 2.55 -24.26 9.19
CA ALA A 100 3.02 -25.64 9.15
C ALA A 100 4.15 -25.89 8.12
N TRP A 101 4.14 -25.18 6.98
CA TRP A 101 5.17 -25.30 5.95
C TRP A 101 6.52 -24.79 6.45
N TRP A 102 6.52 -23.63 7.10
CA TRP A 102 7.73 -23.05 7.66
C TRP A 102 8.30 -23.87 8.80
N LEU A 103 7.46 -24.36 9.70
CA LEU A 103 7.89 -25.21 10.80
C LEU A 103 8.50 -26.52 10.31
N ASP A 104 7.96 -27.11 9.25
CA ASP A 104 8.53 -28.31 8.63
C ASP A 104 9.92 -28.05 8.00
N VAL A 105 10.11 -26.85 7.39
CA VAL A 105 11.42 -26.42 6.88
C VAL A 105 12.42 -26.24 8.01
N LEU A 106 12.02 -25.67 9.14
CA LEU A 106 12.89 -25.49 10.30
C LEU A 106 13.26 -26.84 10.93
N GLU A 107 12.33 -27.82 10.95
CA GLU A 107 12.56 -29.16 11.48
C GLU A 107 13.48 -30.00 10.60
N LYS A 108 13.29 -29.95 9.26
CA LYS A 108 13.91 -30.89 8.31
C LYS A 108 14.96 -30.25 7.38
N GLY A 109 15.09 -28.94 7.41
CA GLY A 109 15.99 -28.20 6.53
C GLY A 109 15.66 -28.43 5.05
N GLN A 110 16.69 -28.63 4.23
CA GLN A 110 16.53 -28.88 2.79
C GLN A 110 15.79 -30.18 2.45
N ALA A 111 15.67 -31.12 3.39
CA ALA A 111 14.92 -32.35 3.21
C ALA A 111 13.40 -32.17 3.31
N SER A 112 12.93 -31.01 3.78
CA SER A 112 11.52 -30.66 3.81
C SER A 112 10.95 -30.60 2.39
N PRO A 113 9.77 -31.18 2.09
CA PRO A 113 9.08 -30.97 0.83
C PRO A 113 8.72 -29.49 0.59
N PHE A 114 8.61 -28.71 1.67
CA PHE A 114 8.31 -27.28 1.61
C PHE A 114 9.55 -26.39 1.49
N ALA A 115 10.78 -26.94 1.55
CA ALA A 115 12.00 -26.15 1.38
C ALA A 115 12.05 -25.40 0.04
N ARG A 116 11.43 -25.97 -1.02
CA ARG A 116 11.32 -25.35 -2.34
C ARG A 116 10.27 -24.24 -2.42
N PHE A 117 9.37 -24.13 -1.43
CA PHE A 117 8.30 -23.14 -1.40
C PHE A 117 8.84 -21.74 -1.10
N PHE A 118 9.90 -21.68 -0.30
CA PHE A 118 10.50 -20.44 0.16
C PHE A 118 11.74 -20.07 -0.66
N ASP A 119 11.94 -18.79 -0.87
CA ASP A 119 13.14 -18.25 -1.53
C ASP A 119 14.28 -18.14 -0.52
N ILE A 120 14.89 -19.29 -0.18
CA ILE A 120 15.99 -19.42 0.77
C ILE A 120 17.31 -19.66 0.03
N ASP A 121 18.34 -18.86 0.36
CA ASP A 121 19.72 -19.12 -0.02
C ASP A 121 20.35 -20.10 0.99
N TRP A 122 20.44 -21.36 0.57
CA TRP A 122 21.01 -22.41 1.40
C TRP A 122 22.54 -22.40 1.48
N ASN A 123 23.20 -21.59 0.66
CA ASN A 123 24.66 -21.45 0.62
C ASN A 123 25.06 -19.95 0.69
N PRO A 124 24.62 -19.22 1.71
CA PRO A 124 25.02 -17.84 1.86
C PRO A 124 26.50 -17.71 2.19
N ALA A 125 27.07 -16.52 1.93
CA ALA A 125 28.48 -16.26 2.25
C ALA A 125 28.72 -16.10 3.76
N GLU A 126 27.68 -15.91 4.55
CA GLU A 126 27.74 -15.71 6.00
C GLU A 126 28.21 -17.00 6.70
N PRO A 127 29.32 -16.95 7.45
CA PRO A 127 29.81 -18.12 8.16
C PRO A 127 28.79 -18.72 9.13
N GLY A 128 28.66 -20.05 9.10
CA GLY A 128 27.72 -20.79 9.98
C GLY A 128 26.25 -20.75 9.57
N LEU A 129 25.95 -20.22 8.36
CA LEU A 129 24.59 -20.30 7.78
C LEU A 129 24.46 -21.33 6.65
N ALA A 130 25.53 -21.96 6.19
CA ALA A 130 25.45 -22.98 5.16
C ALA A 130 24.51 -24.11 5.60
N GLY A 131 23.49 -24.41 4.78
CA GLY A 131 22.45 -25.40 5.08
C GLY A 131 21.45 -25.02 6.17
N LYS A 132 21.46 -23.75 6.63
CA LYS A 132 20.55 -23.27 7.69
C LYS A 132 19.76 -22.05 7.26
N VAL A 133 18.62 -21.87 7.93
CA VAL A 133 17.79 -20.67 7.85
C VAL A 133 18.18 -19.71 8.98
N LEU A 134 18.50 -18.47 8.66
CA LEU A 134 18.63 -17.46 9.72
C LEU A 134 17.23 -17.16 10.29
N ALA A 135 17.09 -17.27 11.60
CA ALA A 135 15.85 -17.00 12.33
C ALA A 135 16.04 -15.79 13.28
N PRO A 136 15.93 -14.55 12.77
CA PRO A 136 16.22 -13.33 13.51
C PRO A 136 14.97 -12.86 14.28
N PHE A 137 14.52 -13.64 15.27
CA PHE A 137 13.31 -13.37 16.05
C PHE A 137 13.61 -13.13 17.54
N LEU A 138 14.89 -13.05 17.94
CA LEU A 138 15.23 -12.79 19.34
C LEU A 138 15.17 -11.29 19.65
N GLY A 139 14.61 -10.93 20.80
CA GLY A 139 14.53 -9.55 21.30
C GLY A 139 15.87 -8.97 21.74
N ALA A 140 16.87 -9.84 22.01
CA ALA A 140 18.22 -9.48 22.45
C ALA A 140 19.27 -10.28 21.68
N PRO A 141 20.57 -9.88 21.70
CA PRO A 141 21.67 -10.70 21.19
C PRO A 141 21.59 -12.13 21.68
N TYR A 142 21.90 -13.11 20.81
CA TYR A 142 21.71 -14.53 21.11
C TYR A 142 22.33 -14.98 22.45
N GLY A 143 23.56 -14.55 22.75
CA GLY A 143 24.23 -14.89 24.00
C GLY A 143 23.53 -14.33 25.24
N GLU A 144 22.97 -13.13 25.14
CA GLU A 144 22.20 -12.51 26.22
C GLU A 144 20.86 -13.23 26.42
N ALA A 145 20.14 -13.53 25.32
CA ALA A 145 18.88 -14.27 25.38
C ALA A 145 19.07 -15.67 25.98
N LEU A 146 20.17 -16.35 25.63
CA LEU A 146 20.51 -17.65 26.16
C LEU A 146 20.85 -17.57 27.65
N ALA A 147 21.70 -16.62 28.07
CA ALA A 147 22.09 -16.44 29.46
C ALA A 147 20.93 -16.00 30.37
N ALA A 148 19.99 -15.22 29.83
CA ALA A 148 18.79 -14.77 30.54
C ALA A 148 17.69 -15.84 30.64
N GLY A 149 17.87 -17.04 30.04
CA GLY A 149 16.86 -18.09 30.03
C GLY A 149 15.65 -17.77 29.14
N ALA A 150 15.79 -16.81 28.18
CA ALA A 150 14.74 -16.48 27.23
C ALA A 150 14.54 -17.55 26.15
N LEU A 151 15.40 -18.57 26.12
CA LEU A 151 15.31 -19.76 25.27
C LEU A 151 15.08 -20.97 26.17
N ALA A 152 13.98 -21.68 25.97
CA ALA A 152 13.60 -22.85 26.75
C ALA A 152 13.16 -24.00 25.86
N LEU A 153 13.53 -25.24 26.20
CA LEU A 153 12.96 -26.42 25.57
C LEU A 153 11.52 -26.59 25.99
N ASP A 154 10.70 -27.01 25.07
CA ASP A 154 9.28 -27.28 25.27
C ASP A 154 8.84 -28.51 24.48
N VAL A 155 7.79 -29.16 24.94
CA VAL A 155 7.15 -30.28 24.26
C VAL A 155 5.68 -30.00 24.05
N GLU A 156 5.25 -30.12 22.80
CA GLU A 156 3.82 -30.04 22.45
C GLU A 156 3.17 -31.36 22.78
N GLN A 157 2.33 -31.38 23.82
CA GLN A 157 1.71 -32.63 24.30
C GLN A 157 0.82 -33.31 23.24
N ASP A 158 0.15 -32.50 22.39
CA ASP A 158 -0.77 -33.04 21.38
C ASP A 158 -0.05 -33.65 20.17
N THR A 159 1.11 -33.11 19.78
CA THR A 159 1.87 -33.53 18.59
C THR A 159 3.11 -34.35 18.93
N GLY A 160 3.56 -34.33 20.19
CA GLY A 160 4.84 -34.86 20.59
C GLY A 160 6.05 -34.14 19.97
N ARG A 161 5.89 -32.92 19.49
CA ARG A 161 6.97 -32.14 18.89
C ARG A 161 7.82 -31.48 19.98
N LEU A 162 9.14 -31.70 19.92
CA LEU A 162 10.08 -30.93 20.71
C LEU A 162 10.47 -29.64 19.98
N SER A 163 10.51 -28.58 20.74
CA SER A 163 10.79 -27.23 20.22
C SER A 163 11.63 -26.41 21.19
N VAL A 164 12.29 -25.37 20.67
CA VAL A 164 12.78 -24.27 21.49
C VAL A 164 11.76 -23.15 21.42
N LEU A 165 11.30 -22.72 22.55
CA LEU A 165 10.45 -21.55 22.73
C LEU A 165 11.32 -20.35 23.02
N ALA A 166 11.23 -19.31 22.20
CA ALA A 166 11.95 -18.05 22.38
C ALA A 166 10.99 -16.96 22.85
N HIS A 167 11.31 -16.32 23.97
CA HIS A 167 10.50 -15.24 24.58
C HIS A 167 9.02 -15.61 24.78
N GLU A 168 8.73 -16.91 24.96
CA GLU A 168 7.37 -17.48 25.06
C GLU A 168 6.44 -17.19 23.85
N ALA A 169 6.98 -16.61 22.78
CA ALA A 169 6.22 -16.17 21.61
C ALA A 169 6.55 -16.94 20.32
N HIS A 170 7.82 -17.30 20.14
CA HIS A 170 8.30 -17.93 18.90
C HIS A 170 8.71 -19.38 19.14
N ARG A 171 8.17 -20.29 18.35
CA ARG A 171 8.42 -21.72 18.47
C ARG A 171 9.30 -22.22 17.32
N PHE A 172 10.41 -22.88 17.65
CA PHE A 172 11.39 -23.42 16.71
C PHE A 172 11.53 -24.93 16.92
N PRO A 173 11.03 -25.78 16.01
CA PRO A 173 11.06 -27.24 16.17
C PRO A 173 12.50 -27.75 16.15
N LEU A 174 12.78 -28.78 16.97
CA LEU A 174 14.04 -29.51 16.92
C LEU A 174 14.03 -30.54 15.80
N ARG A 175 15.20 -30.85 15.25
CA ARG A 175 15.39 -32.02 14.36
C ARG A 175 15.00 -33.31 15.09
N ARG A 176 14.36 -34.21 14.35
CA ARG A 176 13.96 -35.52 14.92
C ARG A 176 15.13 -36.35 15.44
N GLU A 177 16.29 -36.22 14.78
CA GLU A 177 17.51 -36.94 15.17
C GLU A 177 18.03 -36.55 16.55
N ASP A 178 17.65 -35.38 17.07
CA ASP A 178 18.08 -34.94 18.42
C ASP A 178 17.11 -35.41 19.54
N TYR A 179 15.96 -36.02 19.21
CA TYR A 179 14.92 -36.38 20.21
C TYR A 179 15.41 -37.42 21.20
N GLU A 180 16.15 -38.46 20.75
CA GLU A 180 16.70 -39.49 21.60
C GLU A 180 17.70 -38.91 22.62
N GLU A 181 18.54 -37.97 22.20
CA GLU A 181 19.47 -37.27 23.09
C GLU A 181 18.70 -36.45 24.12
N VAL A 182 17.64 -35.74 23.73
CA VAL A 182 16.82 -34.93 24.64
C VAL A 182 16.12 -35.81 25.67
N LEU A 183 15.53 -36.92 25.25
CA LEU A 183 14.90 -37.90 26.13
C LEU A 183 15.91 -38.46 27.14
N ALA A 184 17.07 -38.92 26.66
CA ALA A 184 18.13 -39.49 27.51
C ALA A 184 18.66 -38.46 28.52
N ALA A 185 18.86 -37.20 28.08
CA ALA A 185 19.29 -36.11 28.93
C ALA A 185 18.30 -35.79 30.05
N ALA A 186 17.02 -35.80 29.72
CA ALA A 186 15.93 -35.57 30.67
C ALA A 186 15.59 -36.80 31.51
N GLY A 187 16.22 -37.96 31.27
CA GLY A 187 15.92 -39.21 31.96
C GLY A 187 14.50 -39.71 31.69
N ALA A 188 13.96 -39.45 30.49
CA ALA A 188 12.64 -39.87 30.07
C ALA A 188 12.73 -41.00 29.03
N ALA A 189 11.80 -41.95 29.05
CA ALA A 189 11.71 -43.01 28.05
C ALA A 189 10.81 -42.63 26.87
N ARG A 190 9.89 -41.70 27.07
CA ARG A 190 8.92 -41.24 26.08
C ARG A 190 8.69 -39.72 26.16
N LEU A 191 8.18 -39.13 25.07
CA LEU A 191 7.89 -37.71 24.98
C LEU A 191 6.81 -37.26 25.97
N GLU A 192 5.82 -38.11 26.27
CA GLU A 192 4.73 -37.82 27.20
C GLU A 192 5.20 -37.67 28.67
N GLU A 193 6.42 -38.12 28.96
CA GLU A 193 7.05 -37.98 30.29
C GLU A 193 7.79 -36.64 30.44
N LEU A 194 7.94 -35.88 29.34
CA LEU A 194 8.61 -34.61 29.34
C LEU A 194 7.66 -33.48 29.74
N ASP A 195 8.19 -32.55 30.52
CA ASP A 195 7.63 -31.24 30.76
C ASP A 195 8.74 -30.18 30.77
N ARG A 196 8.36 -28.92 30.76
CA ARG A 196 9.31 -27.80 30.74
C ARG A 196 10.29 -27.82 31.91
N GLU A 197 9.82 -28.22 33.10
CA GLU A 197 10.64 -28.24 34.30
C GLU A 197 11.75 -29.29 34.23
N ARG A 198 11.40 -30.45 33.71
CA ARG A 198 12.33 -31.56 33.46
C ARG A 198 13.34 -31.24 32.40
N LEU A 199 12.90 -30.62 31.31
CA LEU A 199 13.76 -30.14 30.23
C LEU A 199 14.72 -29.05 30.72
N ALA A 200 14.22 -28.08 31.50
CA ALA A 200 15.05 -26.99 32.06
C ALA A 200 16.13 -27.52 33.01
N ARG A 201 15.85 -28.58 33.77
CA ARG A 201 16.85 -29.23 34.62
C ARG A 201 17.92 -29.99 33.82
N ALA A 202 17.54 -30.51 32.64
CA ALA A 202 18.42 -31.32 31.79
C ALA A 202 19.35 -30.47 30.92
N TYR A 203 18.96 -29.25 30.61
CA TYR A 203 19.63 -28.35 29.67
C TYR A 203 19.99 -27.00 30.29
N ASP A 204 21.24 -26.91 30.74
CA ASP A 204 21.87 -25.64 31.06
C ASP A 204 22.13 -24.83 29.74
N PRO A 205 22.50 -23.53 29.82
CA PRO A 205 22.76 -22.72 28.64
C PRO A 205 23.81 -23.30 27.70
N ALA A 206 24.86 -23.91 28.20
CA ALA A 206 25.92 -24.47 27.36
C ALA A 206 25.44 -25.70 26.57
N ARG A 207 24.69 -26.58 27.22
CA ARG A 207 24.11 -27.77 26.58
C ARG A 207 23.02 -27.40 25.61
N LEU A 208 22.17 -26.40 25.92
CA LEU A 208 21.15 -25.87 25.00
C LEU A 208 21.83 -25.24 23.79
N HIS A 209 22.90 -24.47 23.97
CA HIS A 209 23.69 -23.93 22.87
C HIS A 209 24.21 -25.02 21.94
N ALA A 210 24.81 -26.08 22.49
CA ALA A 210 25.32 -27.20 21.69
C ALA A 210 24.21 -27.87 20.87
N LEU A 211 23.02 -28.05 21.44
CA LEU A 211 21.84 -28.56 20.74
C LEU A 211 21.40 -27.62 19.60
N LEU A 212 21.32 -26.33 19.87
CA LEU A 212 20.90 -25.31 18.89
C LEU A 212 21.89 -25.19 17.72
N GLN A 213 23.18 -25.43 17.92
CA GLN A 213 24.17 -25.41 16.85
C GLN A 213 23.96 -26.50 15.79
N ARG A 214 23.21 -27.57 16.09
CA ARG A 214 22.92 -28.67 15.17
C ARG A 214 21.66 -28.48 14.34
N GLN A 215 20.81 -27.49 14.72
CA GLN A 215 19.50 -27.29 14.07
C GLN A 215 19.66 -26.77 12.64
N HIS A 216 18.63 -26.93 11.83
CA HIS A 216 18.56 -26.42 10.46
C HIS A 216 18.29 -24.91 10.38
N TYR A 217 18.30 -24.24 11.50
CA TYR A 217 18.20 -22.80 11.63
C TYR A 217 19.25 -22.26 12.59
N ARG A 218 19.46 -20.95 12.52
CA ARG A 218 20.31 -20.20 13.46
C ARG A 218 19.48 -19.08 14.06
N LEU A 219 19.21 -19.17 15.36
CA LEU A 219 18.55 -18.09 16.10
C LEU A 219 19.46 -16.88 16.16
N ALA A 220 18.88 -15.70 15.95
CA ALA A 220 19.62 -14.44 15.97
C ALA A 220 18.75 -13.28 16.49
N TRP A 221 19.41 -12.25 16.93
CA TRP A 221 18.79 -10.99 17.30
C TRP A 221 18.07 -10.37 16.09
N TRP A 222 16.85 -9.88 16.27
CA TRP A 222 16.01 -9.37 15.20
C TRP A 222 16.70 -8.26 14.36
N ARG A 223 17.61 -7.47 14.96
CA ARG A 223 18.36 -6.42 14.25
C ARG A 223 19.33 -6.95 13.21
N THR A 224 19.69 -8.22 13.24
CA THR A 224 20.57 -8.82 12.23
C THR A 224 19.86 -9.10 10.90
N ALA A 225 18.54 -8.97 10.86
CA ALA A 225 17.75 -9.31 9.67
C ALA A 225 18.15 -8.48 8.44
N GLY A 226 18.35 -7.18 8.60
CA GLY A 226 18.73 -6.29 7.48
C GLY A 226 20.07 -6.67 6.85
N ASP A 227 21.02 -7.19 7.65
CA ASP A 227 22.37 -7.47 7.24
C ASP A 227 22.60 -8.91 6.74
N ALA A 228 21.98 -9.90 7.40
CA ALA A 228 22.40 -11.29 7.27
C ALA A 228 21.31 -12.28 6.89
N ILE A 229 20.06 -11.84 6.70
CA ILE A 229 18.96 -12.74 6.36
C ILE A 229 19.23 -13.43 5.01
N ASN A 230 19.07 -14.75 4.98
CA ASN A 230 19.35 -15.56 3.80
C ASN A 230 18.10 -16.09 3.09
N TRP A 231 16.98 -15.42 3.28
CA TRP A 231 15.73 -15.69 2.58
C TRP A 231 14.99 -14.38 2.28
N ARG A 232 14.14 -14.40 1.24
CA ARG A 232 13.41 -13.21 0.79
C ARG A 232 12.26 -12.90 1.75
N ARG A 233 12.13 -11.63 2.12
CA ARG A 233 11.00 -11.10 2.90
C ARG A 233 10.05 -10.31 2.02
N PHE A 234 8.84 -10.12 2.51
CA PHE A 234 7.99 -9.03 2.03
C PHE A 234 8.54 -7.72 2.60
N PHE A 235 9.07 -6.88 1.74
CA PHE A 235 9.79 -5.67 2.12
C PHE A 235 10.91 -5.98 3.15
N ASP A 236 10.89 -5.28 4.28
CA ASP A 236 11.79 -5.45 5.42
C ASP A 236 11.12 -6.19 6.60
N ILE A 237 9.91 -6.72 6.41
CA ILE A 237 9.12 -7.38 7.45
C ILE A 237 9.60 -8.82 7.63
N THR A 238 10.31 -9.07 8.73
CA THR A 238 10.92 -10.38 9.02
C THR A 238 9.90 -11.49 9.26
N GLU A 239 8.67 -11.15 9.57
CA GLU A 239 7.60 -12.13 9.82
C GLU A 239 6.87 -12.57 8.56
N LEU A 240 7.27 -12.11 7.36
CA LEU A 240 6.65 -12.43 6.09
C LEU A 240 7.69 -12.99 5.10
N ALA A 241 7.69 -14.32 4.92
CA ALA A 241 8.65 -15.02 4.07
C ALA A 241 8.15 -15.13 2.62
N GLY A 242 9.01 -14.79 1.67
CA GLY A 242 8.72 -14.83 0.25
C GLY A 242 8.60 -16.25 -0.30
N LEU A 243 7.58 -16.47 -1.12
CA LEU A 243 7.32 -17.72 -1.81
C LEU A 243 7.94 -17.73 -3.21
N ARG A 244 8.36 -18.91 -3.67
CA ARG A 244 8.85 -19.17 -5.01
C ARG A 244 7.70 -19.55 -5.94
N ILE A 245 6.82 -18.59 -6.20
CA ILE A 245 5.58 -18.82 -6.94
C ILE A 245 5.84 -19.19 -8.41
N GLU A 246 7.07 -18.99 -8.91
CA GLU A 246 7.53 -19.43 -10.22
C GLU A 246 7.72 -20.96 -10.30
N ASP A 247 7.79 -21.65 -9.17
CA ASP A 247 7.79 -23.10 -9.09
C ASP A 247 6.36 -23.64 -9.32
N PRO A 248 6.12 -24.53 -10.32
CA PRO A 248 4.77 -25.00 -10.61
C PRO A 248 4.05 -25.66 -9.43
N MET A 249 4.76 -26.42 -8.59
CA MET A 249 4.15 -27.05 -7.41
C MET A 249 3.71 -26.01 -6.39
N VAL A 250 4.50 -24.97 -6.18
CA VAL A 250 4.16 -23.87 -5.28
C VAL A 250 2.98 -23.10 -5.85
N PHE A 251 3.01 -22.78 -7.14
CA PHE A 251 1.89 -22.11 -7.82
C PHE A 251 0.59 -22.89 -7.65
N ASP A 252 0.59 -24.19 -7.97
CA ASP A 252 -0.60 -25.04 -7.89
C ASP A 252 -1.15 -25.12 -6.48
N THR A 253 -0.25 -25.25 -5.48
CA THR A 253 -0.64 -25.34 -4.06
C THR A 253 -1.24 -24.03 -3.55
N VAL A 254 -0.59 -22.92 -3.80
CA VAL A 254 -1.01 -21.58 -3.32
C VAL A 254 -2.32 -21.15 -3.98
N HIS A 255 -2.55 -21.51 -5.25
CA HIS A 255 -3.75 -21.12 -5.99
C HIS A 255 -4.87 -22.16 -5.95
N ALA A 256 -4.69 -23.30 -5.29
CA ALA A 256 -5.71 -24.35 -5.22
C ALA A 256 -7.07 -23.82 -4.74
N LEU A 257 -7.08 -23.03 -3.67
CA LEU A 257 -8.31 -22.44 -3.12
C LEU A 257 -8.98 -21.46 -4.10
N PRO A 258 -8.34 -20.37 -4.57
CA PRO A 258 -9.00 -19.43 -5.46
C PRO A 258 -9.41 -20.04 -6.81
N LEU A 259 -8.64 -20.99 -7.37
CA LEU A 259 -9.00 -21.69 -8.59
C LEU A 259 -10.25 -22.57 -8.40
N ARG A 260 -10.33 -23.29 -7.28
CA ARG A 260 -11.52 -24.08 -6.92
C ARG A 260 -12.75 -23.19 -6.76
N LEU A 261 -12.64 -22.08 -6.02
CA LEU A 261 -13.75 -21.15 -5.82
C LEU A 261 -14.23 -20.52 -7.13
N TYR A 262 -13.30 -20.21 -8.05
CA TYR A 262 -13.64 -19.73 -9.38
C TYR A 262 -14.32 -20.81 -10.21
N GLY A 263 -13.79 -22.05 -10.24
CA GLY A 263 -14.36 -23.19 -10.97
C GLY A 263 -15.77 -23.54 -10.47
N GLU A 264 -16.03 -23.45 -9.17
CA GLU A 264 -17.36 -23.61 -8.58
C GLU A 264 -18.29 -22.40 -8.87
N GLY A 265 -17.76 -21.37 -9.51
CA GLY A 265 -18.49 -20.16 -9.84
C GLY A 265 -18.79 -19.28 -8.61
N LEU A 266 -18.12 -19.42 -7.48
CA LEU A 266 -18.36 -18.62 -6.27
C LEU A 266 -17.74 -17.22 -6.34
N ILE A 267 -16.76 -17.02 -7.22
CA ILE A 267 -16.10 -15.73 -7.46
C ILE A 267 -16.03 -15.44 -8.96
N GLU A 268 -15.95 -14.17 -9.32
CA GLU A 268 -15.85 -13.69 -10.70
C GLU A 268 -14.45 -13.23 -11.10
N GLY A 269 -13.60 -12.90 -10.13
CA GLY A 269 -12.25 -12.40 -10.42
C GLY A 269 -11.33 -12.36 -9.22
N LEU A 270 -10.08 -11.98 -9.49
CA LEU A 270 -9.03 -11.86 -8.49
C LEU A 270 -8.32 -10.51 -8.59
N ARG A 271 -7.88 -10.02 -7.45
CA ARG A 271 -6.83 -9.00 -7.33
C ARG A 271 -5.58 -9.65 -6.78
N VAL A 272 -4.47 -9.46 -7.45
CA VAL A 272 -3.17 -9.99 -7.03
C VAL A 272 -2.41 -8.94 -6.25
N ASP A 273 -2.10 -9.27 -5.00
CA ASP A 273 -1.28 -8.44 -4.12
C ASP A 273 0.19 -8.46 -4.54
N HIS A 274 0.83 -7.30 -4.48
CA HIS A 274 2.27 -7.11 -4.62
C HIS A 274 2.92 -7.90 -5.78
N VAL A 275 2.36 -7.78 -6.99
CA VAL A 275 2.84 -8.54 -8.17
C VAL A 275 4.32 -8.27 -8.47
N ASP A 276 4.82 -7.06 -8.19
CA ASP A 276 6.22 -6.68 -8.41
C ASP A 276 7.23 -7.41 -7.50
N GLY A 277 6.79 -8.06 -6.44
CA GLY A 277 7.62 -8.91 -5.58
C GLY A 277 7.92 -10.29 -6.18
N LEU A 278 7.17 -10.71 -7.20
CA LEU A 278 7.33 -12.03 -7.84
C LEU A 278 8.58 -12.09 -8.71
N ALA A 279 9.06 -13.29 -8.99
CA ALA A 279 10.23 -13.50 -9.83
C ALA A 279 9.99 -13.02 -11.27
N ASP A 280 8.85 -13.38 -11.86
CA ASP A 280 8.44 -13.02 -13.22
C ASP A 280 6.94 -12.66 -13.24
N PRO A 281 6.60 -11.39 -12.96
CA PRO A 281 5.22 -10.93 -12.93
C PRO A 281 4.44 -11.19 -14.23
N PRO A 282 4.96 -10.89 -15.43
CA PRO A 282 4.28 -11.17 -16.68
C PRO A 282 3.95 -12.66 -16.89
N ALA A 283 4.91 -13.54 -16.64
CA ALA A 283 4.70 -14.99 -16.78
C ALA A 283 3.70 -15.51 -15.76
N TYR A 284 3.77 -15.01 -14.51
CA TYR A 284 2.82 -15.33 -13.45
C TYR A 284 1.38 -14.92 -13.83
N CYS A 285 1.17 -13.68 -14.26
CA CYS A 285 -0.17 -13.21 -14.63
C CYS A 285 -0.78 -14.03 -15.78
N ARG A 286 0.02 -14.34 -16.81
CA ARG A 286 -0.41 -15.21 -17.92
C ARG A 286 -0.70 -16.64 -17.45
N ALA A 287 0.08 -17.18 -16.51
CA ALA A 287 -0.17 -18.51 -15.94
C ALA A 287 -1.46 -18.54 -15.13
N LEU A 288 -1.67 -17.54 -14.26
CA LEU A 288 -2.88 -17.42 -13.44
C LEU A 288 -4.14 -17.29 -14.31
N ARG A 289 -4.10 -16.46 -15.36
CA ARG A 289 -5.23 -16.34 -16.30
C ARG A 289 -5.54 -17.66 -16.97
N ARG A 290 -4.52 -18.40 -17.46
CA ARG A 290 -4.73 -19.73 -18.04
C ARG A 290 -5.32 -20.71 -17.04
N ALA A 291 -4.85 -20.72 -15.81
CA ALA A 291 -5.37 -21.60 -14.76
C ALA A 291 -6.85 -21.30 -14.43
N LEU A 292 -7.22 -20.04 -14.32
CA LEU A 292 -8.61 -19.63 -14.14
C LEU A 292 -9.50 -20.04 -15.32
N GLN A 293 -9.03 -19.82 -16.57
CA GLN A 293 -9.74 -20.24 -17.77
C GLN A 293 -9.89 -21.77 -17.87
N ALA A 294 -8.90 -22.52 -17.37
CA ALA A 294 -8.98 -23.98 -17.30
C ALA A 294 -9.95 -24.45 -16.22
N ALA A 295 -10.06 -23.73 -15.09
CA ALA A 295 -11.01 -24.04 -14.02
C ALA A 295 -12.48 -23.83 -14.44
N ASP A 296 -12.74 -22.83 -15.29
CA ASP A 296 -14.04 -22.62 -15.93
C ASP A 296 -13.88 -22.04 -17.34
N PRO A 297 -13.89 -22.88 -18.40
CA PRO A 297 -13.69 -22.44 -19.78
C PRO A 297 -14.86 -21.59 -20.33
N GLN A 298 -16.00 -21.57 -19.68
CA GLN A 298 -17.18 -20.84 -20.16
C GLN A 298 -17.25 -19.39 -19.65
N ARG A 299 -16.43 -19.07 -18.64
CA ARG A 299 -16.39 -17.73 -18.06
C ARG A 299 -15.03 -17.06 -18.29
N ALA A 300 -15.06 -15.79 -18.67
CA ALA A 300 -13.84 -14.98 -18.69
C ALA A 300 -13.55 -14.47 -17.26
N PRO A 301 -12.38 -14.81 -16.67
CA PRO A 301 -11.98 -14.28 -15.37
C PRO A 301 -11.67 -12.80 -15.47
N TRP A 302 -12.03 -12.02 -14.45
CA TRP A 302 -11.55 -10.66 -14.26
C TRP A 302 -10.33 -10.67 -13.35
N LEU A 303 -9.21 -10.12 -13.81
CA LEU A 303 -7.91 -10.19 -13.13
C LEU A 303 -7.25 -8.82 -13.11
N VAL A 304 -7.08 -8.27 -11.93
CA VAL A 304 -6.33 -7.01 -11.72
C VAL A 304 -5.13 -7.24 -10.81
N VAL A 305 -4.12 -6.40 -10.96
CA VAL A 305 -2.89 -6.53 -10.20
C VAL A 305 -2.61 -5.27 -9.39
N GLU A 306 -2.08 -5.44 -8.20
CA GLU A 306 -1.45 -4.33 -7.51
C GLU A 306 -0.09 -4.09 -8.14
N LYS A 307 -0.03 -3.04 -8.90
CA LYS A 307 1.17 -2.51 -9.52
C LYS A 307 1.21 -1.02 -9.35
N ILE A 308 2.26 -0.53 -8.74
CA ILE A 308 2.52 0.89 -8.67
C ILE A 308 3.27 1.30 -9.94
N LEU A 309 2.65 2.16 -10.73
CA LEU A 309 3.22 2.69 -11.96
C LEU A 309 4.03 3.95 -11.65
N GLY A 310 5.30 3.95 -12.03
CA GLY A 310 6.17 5.12 -11.98
C GLY A 310 5.78 6.21 -12.98
N ALA A 311 6.45 7.36 -12.89
CA ALA A 311 6.22 8.47 -13.81
C ALA A 311 6.47 8.05 -15.27
N GLY A 312 5.43 8.11 -16.11
CA GLY A 312 5.52 7.71 -17.52
C GLY A 312 5.51 6.20 -17.77
N GLU A 313 5.46 5.37 -16.74
CA GLU A 313 5.30 3.92 -16.87
C GLU A 313 3.86 3.57 -17.25
N ALA A 314 3.68 2.60 -18.14
CA ALA A 314 2.40 2.03 -18.50
C ALA A 314 2.38 0.54 -18.19
N LEU A 315 1.22 0.02 -17.81
CA LEU A 315 1.05 -1.44 -17.68
C LEU A 315 1.11 -2.08 -19.07
N PRO A 316 1.96 -3.10 -19.31
CA PRO A 316 2.01 -3.78 -20.59
C PRO A 316 0.71 -4.56 -20.86
N THR A 317 0.21 -4.49 -22.09
CA THR A 317 -1.07 -5.11 -22.48
C THR A 317 -1.00 -6.63 -22.65
N ASP A 318 0.20 -7.20 -22.70
CA ASP A 318 0.45 -8.63 -22.91
C ASP A 318 0.58 -9.45 -21.62
N TRP A 319 0.39 -8.81 -20.45
CA TRP A 319 0.42 -9.52 -19.16
C TRP A 319 -0.79 -10.45 -18.97
N GLY A 320 -1.86 -10.25 -19.75
CA GLY A 320 -3.07 -11.02 -19.60
C GLY A 320 -3.89 -10.63 -18.37
N VAL A 321 -3.82 -9.38 -17.97
CA VAL A 321 -4.63 -8.79 -16.89
C VAL A 321 -5.61 -7.76 -17.45
N ASP A 322 -6.64 -7.41 -16.67
CA ASP A 322 -7.67 -6.44 -17.05
C ASP A 322 -7.33 -5.01 -16.56
N GLY A 323 -6.23 -4.86 -15.82
CA GLY A 323 -5.73 -3.59 -15.33
C GLY A 323 -5.04 -3.67 -13.98
N THR A 324 -4.88 -2.48 -13.37
CA THR A 324 -4.31 -2.29 -12.03
C THR A 324 -5.39 -2.09 -10.98
N THR A 325 -4.98 -1.95 -9.70
CA THR A 325 -5.84 -1.51 -8.59
C THR A 325 -6.18 -0.01 -8.63
N GLY A 326 -5.61 0.77 -9.55
CA GLY A 326 -6.01 2.16 -9.81
C GLY A 326 -5.32 3.22 -8.98
N TYR A 327 -4.17 2.96 -8.39
CA TYR A 327 -3.38 3.99 -7.66
C TYR A 327 -2.95 5.15 -8.56
N GLU A 328 -2.66 4.88 -9.84
CA GLU A 328 -2.37 5.91 -10.82
C GLU A 328 -3.56 6.86 -11.04
N VAL A 329 -4.79 6.36 -10.94
CA VAL A 329 -6.01 7.20 -11.02
C VAL A 329 -6.12 8.09 -9.79
N MET A 330 -5.86 7.55 -8.61
CA MET A 330 -5.84 8.30 -7.36
C MET A 330 -4.81 9.43 -7.41
N ASN A 331 -3.61 9.15 -7.90
CA ASN A 331 -2.55 10.13 -8.11
C ASN A 331 -2.95 11.22 -9.13
N GLU A 332 -3.53 10.82 -10.27
CA GLU A 332 -3.96 11.73 -11.34
C GLU A 332 -5.08 12.68 -10.88
N ILE A 333 -6.11 12.16 -10.21
CA ILE A 333 -7.21 12.97 -9.66
C ILE A 333 -6.67 13.94 -8.61
N SER A 334 -5.80 13.47 -7.72
CA SER A 334 -5.16 14.34 -6.74
C SER A 334 -4.35 15.44 -7.42
N ALA A 335 -3.51 15.11 -8.40
CA ALA A 335 -2.72 16.13 -9.14
C ALA A 335 -3.60 17.16 -9.87
N LEU A 336 -4.77 16.76 -10.37
CA LEU A 336 -5.73 17.64 -11.02
C LEU A 336 -6.32 18.68 -10.07
N GLN A 337 -6.50 18.34 -8.80
CA GLN A 337 -7.07 19.19 -7.76
C GLN A 337 -6.07 20.23 -7.21
N HIS A 338 -4.77 20.04 -7.44
CA HIS A 338 -3.73 20.94 -6.96
C HIS A 338 -3.48 22.09 -7.95
N ASP A 339 -3.56 23.32 -7.45
CA ASP A 339 -3.24 24.49 -8.25
C ASP A 339 -1.71 24.61 -8.42
N PRO A 340 -1.18 24.66 -9.66
CA PRO A 340 0.24 24.82 -9.90
C PRO A 340 0.82 26.10 -9.27
N ALA A 341 0.01 27.14 -9.06
CA ALA A 341 0.45 28.39 -8.42
C ALA A 341 0.91 28.19 -6.97
N GLY A 342 0.41 27.16 -6.29
CA GLY A 342 0.83 26.83 -4.93
C GLY A 342 2.16 26.08 -4.83
N ALA A 343 2.68 25.52 -5.91
CA ALA A 343 3.84 24.64 -5.88
C ALA A 343 5.09 25.28 -5.27
N GLU A 344 5.49 26.42 -5.79
CA GLU A 344 6.71 27.12 -5.41
C GLU A 344 6.60 27.83 -4.04
N PRO A 345 5.51 28.57 -3.72
CA PRO A 345 5.35 29.16 -2.40
C PRO A 345 5.39 28.14 -1.27
N LEU A 346 4.69 27.00 -1.43
CA LEU A 346 4.65 25.93 -0.43
C LEU A 346 6.01 25.23 -0.29
N ALA A 347 6.73 25.00 -1.38
CA ALA A 347 8.07 24.42 -1.35
C ALA A 347 9.09 25.31 -0.60
N ARG A 348 9.07 26.61 -0.88
CA ARG A 348 9.91 27.57 -0.15
C ARG A 348 9.55 27.68 1.32
N PHE A 349 8.26 27.66 1.64
CA PHE A 349 7.80 27.66 3.01
C PHE A 349 8.27 26.43 3.77
N TRP A 350 8.09 25.23 3.17
CA TRP A 350 8.61 23.98 3.72
C TRP A 350 10.10 24.04 4.01
N ALA A 351 10.90 24.45 3.03
CA ALA A 351 12.35 24.53 3.19
C ALA A 351 12.76 25.50 4.30
N ARG A 352 12.08 26.65 4.41
CA ARG A 352 12.34 27.63 5.46
C ARG A 352 12.02 27.12 6.87
N VAL A 353 10.85 26.46 7.00
CA VAL A 353 10.39 25.99 8.32
C VAL A 353 11.15 24.76 8.78
N SER A 354 11.39 23.80 7.90
CA SER A 354 12.00 22.52 8.25
C SER A 354 13.52 22.52 8.19
N GLY A 355 14.13 23.46 7.46
CA GLY A 355 15.55 23.40 7.12
C GLY A 355 15.91 22.28 6.13
N ARG A 356 14.93 21.61 5.53
CA ARG A 356 15.09 20.49 4.60
C ARG A 356 14.94 20.93 3.14
N PRO A 357 15.37 20.09 2.18
CA PRO A 357 15.29 20.44 0.76
C PRO A 357 13.86 20.80 0.29
N ALA A 358 13.75 21.82 -0.56
CA ALA A 358 12.51 22.15 -1.25
C ALA A 358 12.17 21.14 -2.36
N ASN A 359 13.19 20.45 -2.90
CA ASN A 359 13.03 19.43 -3.93
C ASN A 359 12.92 18.05 -3.31
N PHE A 360 11.85 17.32 -3.67
CA PHE A 360 11.60 15.95 -3.19
C PHE A 360 12.69 14.96 -3.61
N GLU A 361 13.27 15.12 -4.81
CA GLU A 361 14.28 14.19 -5.34
C GLU A 361 15.47 14.02 -4.37
N VAL A 362 15.87 15.08 -3.68
CA VAL A 362 16.96 15.01 -2.70
C VAL A 362 16.60 14.14 -1.50
N GLU A 363 15.36 14.25 -1.02
CA GLU A 363 14.84 13.40 0.07
C GLU A 363 14.70 11.95 -0.37
N GLU A 364 14.20 11.72 -1.58
CA GLU A 364 14.04 10.40 -2.15
C GLU A 364 15.38 9.68 -2.28
N GLN A 365 16.37 10.32 -2.89
CA GLN A 365 17.69 9.73 -3.07
C GLN A 365 18.37 9.42 -1.74
N ALA A 366 18.24 10.30 -0.74
CA ALA A 366 18.74 10.07 0.60
C ALA A 366 18.05 8.86 1.27
N ALA A 367 16.72 8.78 1.18
CA ALA A 367 15.93 7.68 1.71
C ALA A 367 16.27 6.35 1.02
N ARG A 368 16.37 6.33 -0.33
CA ARG A 368 16.74 5.13 -1.09
C ARG A 368 18.12 4.61 -0.68
N ARG A 369 19.10 5.50 -0.51
CA ARG A 369 20.44 5.12 -0.07
C ARG A 369 20.43 4.55 1.34
N GLU A 370 19.71 5.18 2.26
CA GLU A 370 19.60 4.73 3.65
C GLU A 370 18.92 3.35 3.73
N ILE A 371 17.75 3.19 3.16
CA ILE A 371 16.99 1.94 3.16
C ILE A 371 17.78 0.81 2.50
N LEU A 372 18.37 1.07 1.34
CA LEU A 372 19.16 0.07 0.60
C LEU A 372 20.39 -0.42 1.40
N THR A 373 21.07 0.48 2.08
CA THR A 373 22.34 0.14 2.76
C THR A 373 22.18 -0.32 4.20
N ARG A 374 20.98 -0.18 4.78
CA ARG A 374 20.66 -0.61 6.16
C ARG A 374 19.66 -1.76 6.16
N ASP A 375 18.45 -1.51 5.69
CA ASP A 375 17.35 -2.46 5.86
C ASP A 375 17.40 -3.59 4.82
N PHE A 376 18.07 -3.34 3.67
CA PHE A 376 18.26 -4.28 2.57
C PHE A 376 19.74 -4.60 2.27
N ALA A 377 20.65 -4.39 3.22
CA ALA A 377 22.08 -4.61 3.01
C ALA A 377 22.38 -6.06 2.59
N GLY A 378 21.75 -7.05 3.22
CA GLY A 378 21.90 -8.47 2.88
C GLY A 378 21.42 -8.80 1.46
N GLN A 379 20.28 -8.24 1.03
CA GLN A 379 19.75 -8.42 -0.33
C GLN A 379 20.63 -7.71 -1.38
N LEU A 380 21.15 -6.52 -1.07
CA LEU A 380 22.12 -5.83 -1.92
C LEU A 380 23.38 -6.66 -2.11
N ASP A 381 23.89 -7.26 -1.05
CA ASP A 381 25.06 -8.12 -1.10
C ASP A 381 24.80 -9.40 -1.88
N ALA A 382 23.59 -9.99 -1.74
CA ALA A 382 23.17 -11.15 -2.52
C ALA A 382 23.10 -10.82 -4.02
N ALA A 383 22.54 -9.68 -4.39
CA ALA A 383 22.50 -9.19 -5.76
C ALA A 383 23.92 -8.93 -6.30
N ALA A 384 24.78 -8.24 -5.53
CA ALA A 384 26.15 -7.97 -5.93
C ALA A 384 26.95 -9.25 -6.16
N ARG A 385 26.77 -10.27 -5.31
CA ARG A 385 27.37 -11.60 -5.51
C ARG A 385 26.85 -12.31 -6.76
N ALA A 386 25.57 -12.18 -7.09
CA ALA A 386 25.03 -12.76 -8.32
C ALA A 386 25.67 -12.10 -9.57
N PHE A 387 25.77 -10.78 -9.61
CA PHE A 387 26.48 -10.07 -10.68
C PHE A 387 27.98 -10.39 -10.71
N HIS A 388 28.60 -10.62 -9.55
CA HIS A 388 30.02 -10.99 -9.49
C HIS A 388 30.26 -12.40 -10.02
N ARG A 389 29.38 -13.37 -9.75
CA ARG A 389 29.42 -14.71 -10.39
C ARG A 389 29.32 -14.59 -11.92
N LEU A 390 28.41 -13.74 -12.37
CA LEU A 390 28.26 -13.45 -13.79
C LEU A 390 29.52 -12.80 -14.38
N ALA A 391 30.12 -11.85 -13.69
CA ALA A 391 31.37 -11.19 -14.10
C ALA A 391 32.53 -12.16 -14.21
N THR A 392 32.69 -13.05 -13.23
CA THR A 392 33.80 -14.02 -13.20
C THR A 392 33.66 -15.17 -14.20
N ALA A 393 32.46 -15.35 -14.77
CA ALA A 393 32.21 -16.35 -15.81
C ALA A 393 32.75 -15.94 -17.20
N ASP A 394 33.10 -14.68 -17.41
CA ASP A 394 33.62 -14.17 -18.68
C ASP A 394 34.99 -13.51 -18.48
N VAL A 395 35.97 -13.86 -19.35
CA VAL A 395 37.34 -13.32 -19.32
C VAL A 395 37.39 -11.80 -19.48
N VAL A 396 36.41 -11.19 -20.16
CA VAL A 396 36.34 -9.74 -20.41
C VAL A 396 35.92 -8.96 -19.15
N THR A 397 35.09 -9.58 -18.33
CA THR A 397 34.49 -8.91 -17.17
C THR A 397 35.02 -9.40 -15.82
N ARG A 398 35.88 -10.43 -15.80
CA ARG A 398 36.35 -11.11 -14.60
C ARG A 398 37.04 -10.21 -13.56
N ASP A 399 37.55 -9.06 -13.97
CA ASP A 399 38.24 -8.10 -13.10
C ASP A 399 37.26 -7.10 -12.43
N LEU A 400 35.95 -7.20 -12.71
CA LEU A 400 34.94 -6.43 -11.97
C LEU A 400 34.78 -6.97 -10.55
N ALA A 401 35.44 -6.32 -9.61
CA ALA A 401 35.46 -6.73 -8.23
C ALA A 401 34.08 -6.56 -7.55
N LEU A 402 33.75 -7.46 -6.61
CA LEU A 402 32.48 -7.43 -5.86
C LEU A 402 32.17 -6.06 -5.23
N PRO A 403 33.13 -5.34 -4.58
CA PRO A 403 32.84 -4.00 -4.04
C PRO A 403 32.48 -2.97 -5.13
N ALA A 404 33.06 -3.08 -6.33
CA ALA A 404 32.74 -2.18 -7.44
C ALA A 404 31.30 -2.43 -7.95
N LEU A 405 30.93 -3.68 -8.13
CA LEU A 405 29.57 -4.07 -8.50
C LEU A 405 28.54 -3.63 -7.44
N ARG A 406 28.86 -3.79 -6.16
CA ARG A 406 28.00 -3.34 -5.07
C ARG A 406 27.77 -1.83 -5.10
N ARG A 407 28.81 -0.99 -5.30
CA ARG A 407 28.66 0.47 -5.44
C ARG A 407 27.83 0.83 -6.67
N ALA A 408 28.09 0.17 -7.80
CA ALA A 408 27.35 0.39 -9.03
C ALA A 408 25.84 0.06 -8.87
N LEU A 409 25.51 -1.10 -8.27
CA LEU A 409 24.13 -1.47 -7.96
C LEU A 409 23.47 -0.46 -7.03
N THR A 410 24.19 0.01 -6.00
CA THR A 410 23.68 1.07 -5.11
C THR A 410 23.33 2.33 -5.90
N ALA A 411 24.22 2.79 -6.79
CA ALA A 411 23.99 3.99 -7.60
C ALA A 411 22.77 3.83 -8.53
N ILE A 412 22.64 2.67 -9.20
CA ILE A 412 21.49 2.39 -10.09
C ILE A 412 20.20 2.39 -9.29
N VAL A 413 20.10 1.65 -8.17
CA VAL A 413 18.87 1.55 -7.38
C VAL A 413 18.46 2.89 -6.77
N VAL A 414 19.42 3.73 -6.38
CA VAL A 414 19.16 5.09 -5.89
C VAL A 414 18.58 5.98 -6.97
N ALA A 415 19.03 5.85 -8.22
CA ALA A 415 18.57 6.63 -9.37
C ALA A 415 17.32 6.04 -10.06
N PHE A 416 16.80 4.89 -9.59
CA PHE A 416 15.79 4.12 -10.30
C PHE A 416 14.39 4.74 -10.14
N GLY A 417 13.81 5.24 -11.22
CA GLY A 417 12.55 6.00 -11.21
C GLY A 417 11.27 5.16 -11.24
N VAL A 418 11.39 3.82 -11.35
CA VAL A 418 10.26 2.87 -11.33
C VAL A 418 10.50 1.79 -10.28
N TYR A 419 9.52 0.94 -10.00
CA TYR A 419 9.70 -0.12 -9.01
C TYR A 419 10.70 -1.17 -9.49
N ARG A 420 10.55 -1.66 -10.71
CA ARG A 420 11.46 -2.65 -11.29
C ARG A 420 11.44 -2.65 -12.81
N THR A 421 12.35 -3.41 -13.40
CA THR A 421 12.29 -3.86 -14.79
C THR A 421 11.60 -5.22 -14.88
N TYR A 422 11.33 -5.65 -16.11
CA TYR A 422 10.83 -7.00 -16.41
C TYR A 422 11.75 -7.59 -17.46
N ALA A 423 12.33 -8.76 -17.16
CA ALA A 423 13.44 -9.35 -17.93
C ALA A 423 13.19 -9.49 -19.46
N ALA A 424 11.92 -9.49 -19.86
CA ALA A 424 11.51 -9.52 -21.26
C ALA A 424 11.28 -8.13 -21.88
N ASP A 425 11.33 -7.06 -21.07
CA ASP A 425 11.02 -5.71 -21.50
C ASP A 425 12.31 -4.91 -21.73
N THR A 426 12.48 -4.39 -22.96
CA THR A 426 13.58 -3.51 -23.34
C THR A 426 13.30 -2.04 -23.00
N SER A 427 12.56 -1.76 -21.91
CA SER A 427 12.10 -0.44 -21.52
C SER A 427 13.25 0.56 -21.29
N VAL A 428 12.97 1.83 -21.48
CA VAL A 428 13.92 2.96 -21.38
C VAL A 428 14.36 3.23 -19.95
N ALA A 429 13.57 2.80 -18.94
CA ALA A 429 13.82 3.10 -17.53
C ALA A 429 15.21 2.71 -17.00
N PRO A 430 15.82 1.55 -17.39
CA PRO A 430 17.18 1.23 -16.98
C PRO A 430 18.24 2.19 -17.53
N LEU A 431 18.03 2.74 -18.73
CA LEU A 431 18.99 3.63 -19.40
C LEU A 431 19.04 5.00 -18.74
N ASP A 432 17.88 5.57 -18.35
CA ASP A 432 17.83 6.84 -17.64
C ASP A 432 18.47 6.72 -16.24
N ALA A 433 18.15 5.66 -15.50
CA ALA A 433 18.76 5.38 -14.22
C ALA A 433 20.28 5.17 -14.33
N LEU A 434 20.73 4.49 -15.39
CA LEU A 434 22.15 4.26 -15.65
C LEU A 434 22.88 5.58 -15.92
N SER A 435 22.32 6.48 -16.75
CA SER A 435 22.92 7.78 -17.02
C SER A 435 23.05 8.60 -15.74
N LYS A 436 21.99 8.72 -14.95
CA LYS A 436 22.00 9.41 -13.65
C LYS A 436 22.99 8.80 -12.67
N ALA A 437 23.12 7.48 -12.65
CA ALA A 437 24.05 6.77 -11.78
C ALA A 437 25.51 7.01 -12.19
N ILE A 438 25.82 7.07 -13.49
CA ILE A 438 27.17 7.39 -14.00
C ILE A 438 27.54 8.82 -13.62
N ASP A 439 26.61 9.76 -13.79
CA ASP A 439 26.82 11.17 -13.41
C ASP A 439 27.08 11.33 -11.90
N ALA A 440 26.36 10.57 -11.08
CA ALA A 440 26.48 10.60 -9.61
C ALA A 440 27.73 9.88 -9.10
N GLU A 441 28.19 8.82 -9.77
CA GLU A 441 29.29 7.93 -9.33
C GLU A 441 30.21 7.59 -10.53
N PRO A 442 30.94 8.58 -11.10
CA PRO A 442 31.79 8.37 -12.29
C PRO A 442 32.86 7.31 -12.09
N ALA A 443 33.37 7.15 -10.87
CA ALA A 443 34.41 6.15 -10.53
C ALA A 443 33.89 4.70 -10.70
N SER A 444 32.60 4.48 -10.73
CA SER A 444 31.96 3.18 -10.95
C SER A 444 31.49 2.97 -12.40
N GLY A 445 31.81 3.89 -13.33
CA GLY A 445 31.29 3.91 -14.70
C GLY A 445 31.41 2.59 -15.45
N VAL A 446 32.59 1.94 -15.40
CA VAL A 446 32.81 0.65 -16.08
C VAL A 446 31.87 -0.45 -15.53
N ALA A 447 31.68 -0.50 -14.23
CA ALA A 447 30.78 -1.48 -13.61
C ALA A 447 29.31 -1.15 -13.91
N LEU A 448 28.96 0.13 -13.91
CA LEU A 448 27.61 0.63 -14.26
C LEU A 448 27.24 0.28 -15.70
N GLU A 449 28.09 0.60 -16.66
CA GLU A 449 27.87 0.24 -18.08
C GLU A 449 27.73 -1.25 -18.28
N GLN A 450 28.55 -2.05 -17.60
CA GLN A 450 28.48 -3.51 -17.76
C GLN A 450 27.20 -4.09 -17.13
N ILE A 451 26.77 -3.61 -15.97
CA ILE A 451 25.46 -3.99 -15.40
C ILE A 451 24.33 -3.62 -16.38
N GLY A 452 24.36 -2.40 -16.95
CA GLY A 452 23.39 -1.98 -17.95
C GLY A 452 23.33 -2.92 -19.15
N ARG A 453 24.48 -3.39 -19.65
CA ARG A 453 24.55 -4.37 -20.76
C ARG A 453 23.96 -5.74 -20.37
N TRP A 454 24.16 -6.18 -19.14
CA TRP A 454 23.57 -7.43 -18.67
C TRP A 454 22.04 -7.29 -18.50
N LEU A 455 21.56 -6.20 -17.92
CA LEU A 455 20.14 -5.94 -17.76
C LEU A 455 19.41 -5.87 -19.13
N SER A 456 20.02 -5.20 -20.11
CA SER A 456 19.45 -5.05 -21.47
C SER A 456 19.69 -6.24 -22.40
N GLY A 457 20.43 -7.26 -21.98
CA GLY A 457 20.76 -8.42 -22.80
C GLY A 457 21.79 -8.19 -23.90
N GLN A 458 22.50 -7.05 -23.88
CA GLN A 458 23.49 -6.69 -24.90
C GLN A 458 24.87 -7.36 -24.68
N SER A 459 25.10 -7.99 -23.54
CA SER A 459 26.34 -8.71 -23.23
C SER A 459 26.09 -10.21 -23.21
N PRO A 460 26.91 -11.01 -23.95
CA PRO A 460 26.84 -12.46 -23.83
C PRO A 460 27.09 -12.90 -22.38
N ALA A 461 26.32 -13.87 -21.91
CA ALA A 461 26.46 -14.40 -20.56
C ALA A 461 25.79 -15.78 -20.45
N PRO A 462 26.21 -16.66 -19.52
CA PRO A 462 25.46 -17.85 -19.17
C PRO A 462 24.04 -17.47 -18.77
N ALA A 463 23.03 -18.07 -19.38
CA ALA A 463 21.63 -17.67 -19.30
C ALA A 463 21.09 -17.77 -17.85
N ASP A 464 21.48 -18.83 -17.14
CA ASP A 464 21.11 -19.09 -15.75
C ASP A 464 21.70 -18.06 -14.77
N LEU A 465 22.99 -17.73 -14.90
CA LEU A 465 23.64 -16.72 -14.08
C LEU A 465 23.07 -15.33 -14.31
N ARG A 466 22.78 -15.01 -15.58
CA ARG A 466 22.17 -13.74 -15.95
C ARG A 466 20.74 -13.64 -15.39
N ALA A 467 19.93 -14.67 -15.55
CA ALA A 467 18.57 -14.71 -15.04
C ALA A 467 18.55 -14.52 -13.51
N GLU A 468 19.46 -15.19 -12.79
CA GLU A 468 19.59 -15.03 -11.33
C GLU A 468 20.01 -13.61 -10.94
N ALA A 469 20.97 -13.01 -11.63
CA ALA A 469 21.43 -11.65 -11.33
C ALA A 469 20.31 -10.61 -11.56
N ILE A 470 19.58 -10.74 -12.67
CA ILE A 470 18.44 -9.87 -12.99
C ILE A 470 17.33 -10.05 -11.96
N ARG A 471 16.94 -11.29 -11.65
CA ARG A 471 15.91 -11.58 -10.64
C ARG A 471 16.26 -10.96 -9.28
N ARG A 472 17.51 -11.09 -8.81
CA ARG A 472 17.97 -10.48 -7.56
C ARG A 472 17.92 -8.96 -7.60
N PHE A 473 18.25 -8.34 -8.73
CA PHE A 473 18.13 -6.90 -8.92
C PHE A 473 16.68 -6.44 -8.87
N GLU A 474 15.78 -7.09 -9.60
CA GLU A 474 14.38 -6.74 -9.70
C GLU A 474 13.63 -6.93 -8.38
N GLN A 475 13.90 -8.03 -7.65
CA GLN A 475 13.34 -8.29 -6.32
C GLN A 475 13.96 -7.43 -5.21
N LEU A 476 15.06 -6.70 -5.47
CA LEU A 476 15.63 -5.69 -4.60
C LEU A 476 15.08 -4.29 -4.91
N SER A 477 14.99 -3.91 -6.18
CA SER A 477 14.62 -2.55 -6.59
C SER A 477 13.17 -2.20 -6.21
N ALA A 478 12.23 -3.13 -6.35
CA ALA A 478 10.82 -2.91 -6.03
C ALA A 478 10.58 -2.61 -4.53
N PRO A 479 11.03 -3.44 -3.57
CA PRO A 479 10.84 -3.15 -2.16
C PRO A 479 11.61 -1.91 -1.68
N VAL A 480 12.79 -1.62 -2.26
CA VAL A 480 13.53 -0.39 -1.94
C VAL A 480 12.75 0.83 -2.43
N ALA A 481 12.16 0.79 -3.63
CA ALA A 481 11.32 1.88 -4.13
C ALA A 481 10.13 2.14 -3.19
N ALA A 482 9.37 1.11 -2.82
CA ALA A 482 8.22 1.24 -1.92
C ALA A 482 8.63 1.79 -0.55
N LYS A 483 9.61 1.18 0.11
CA LYS A 483 10.03 1.55 1.47
C LYS A 483 10.71 2.91 1.53
N ALA A 484 11.55 3.24 0.56
CA ALA A 484 12.24 4.52 0.55
C ALA A 484 11.33 5.69 0.20
N VAL A 485 10.41 5.54 -0.75
CA VAL A 485 9.54 6.62 -1.19
C VAL A 485 8.32 6.73 -0.27
N GLU A 486 7.50 5.67 -0.23
CA GLU A 486 6.18 5.72 0.40
C GLU A 486 6.23 5.63 1.92
N ASP A 487 7.13 4.80 2.47
CA ASP A 487 7.25 4.58 3.90
C ASP A 487 8.43 5.33 4.56
N THR A 488 9.14 6.19 3.82
CA THR A 488 10.22 7.02 4.40
C THR A 488 10.17 8.46 3.90
N ALA A 489 10.42 8.70 2.61
CA ALA A 489 10.52 10.07 2.07
C ALA A 489 9.21 10.85 2.21
N PHE A 490 8.05 10.21 2.06
CA PHE A 490 6.75 10.85 2.26
C PHE A 490 6.49 11.31 3.69
N TYR A 491 7.19 10.75 4.66
CA TYR A 491 7.17 11.19 6.05
C TYR A 491 8.27 12.20 6.39
N ARG A 492 9.15 12.51 5.42
CA ARG A 492 10.22 13.52 5.53
C ARG A 492 9.92 14.81 4.79
N TYR A 493 8.98 14.81 3.86
CA TYR A 493 8.72 15.92 2.93
C TYR A 493 7.33 16.51 3.14
N GLY A 494 7.28 17.69 3.74
CA GLY A 494 6.03 18.33 4.18
C GLY A 494 5.59 19.52 3.31
N ARG A 495 5.97 19.62 2.03
CA ARG A 495 5.49 20.68 1.14
C ARG A 495 3.96 20.77 1.14
N LEU A 496 3.31 19.67 0.85
CA LEU A 496 1.86 19.48 0.98
C LEU A 496 1.52 17.99 1.05
N LEU A 497 1.03 17.53 2.20
CA LEU A 497 0.88 16.11 2.51
C LEU A 497 -0.14 15.39 1.63
N SER A 498 -1.07 16.11 1.00
CA SER A 498 -2.00 15.52 0.02
C SER A 498 -1.33 14.97 -1.24
N ARG A 499 -0.04 15.27 -1.47
CA ARG A 499 0.76 14.69 -2.56
C ARG A 499 1.67 13.54 -2.12
N ASN A 500 1.59 13.12 -0.86
CA ASN A 500 2.40 12.05 -0.28
C ASN A 500 1.51 10.84 0.06
N ASP A 501 1.07 10.08 -0.93
CA ASP A 501 0.24 8.89 -0.72
C ASP A 501 0.73 7.72 -1.60
N VAL A 502 0.25 6.51 -1.32
CA VAL A 502 0.65 5.29 -2.05
C VAL A 502 0.42 5.45 -3.55
N GLY A 503 1.44 5.15 -4.34
CA GLY A 503 1.41 5.27 -5.80
C GLY A 503 1.40 6.71 -6.32
N PHE A 504 1.70 7.71 -5.49
CA PHE A 504 1.80 9.09 -5.93
C PHE A 504 3.20 9.45 -6.43
N ASP A 505 3.23 10.35 -7.39
CA ASP A 505 4.44 10.98 -7.88
C ASP A 505 4.57 12.39 -7.29
N PRO A 506 5.35 12.59 -6.22
CA PRO A 506 5.50 13.89 -5.57
C PRO A 506 6.37 14.88 -6.35
N HIS A 507 7.09 14.42 -7.38
CA HIS A 507 7.78 15.31 -8.33
C HIS A 507 6.77 16.15 -9.13
N ARG A 508 5.63 15.54 -9.47
CA ARG A 508 4.54 16.19 -10.18
C ARG A 508 3.51 16.73 -9.19
N PHE A 509 3.58 18.02 -8.89
CA PHE A 509 2.65 18.67 -7.96
C PHE A 509 1.22 18.74 -8.49
N SER A 510 1.06 19.09 -9.77
CA SER A 510 -0.25 19.27 -10.43
C SER A 510 -0.26 18.74 -11.85
N THR A 511 -1.45 18.66 -12.44
CA THR A 511 -1.63 18.32 -13.86
C THR A 511 -2.69 19.21 -14.50
N THR A 512 -2.59 19.41 -15.84
CA THR A 512 -3.61 20.18 -16.56
C THR A 512 -4.83 19.32 -16.87
N PRO A 513 -6.04 19.91 -17.01
CA PRO A 513 -7.24 19.18 -17.41
C PRO A 513 -7.08 18.41 -18.72
N ALA A 514 -6.40 19.00 -19.71
CA ALA A 514 -6.15 18.36 -20.99
C ALA A 514 -5.25 17.12 -20.86
N ALA A 515 -4.14 17.24 -20.12
CA ALA A 515 -3.23 16.11 -19.91
C ALA A 515 -3.89 15.00 -19.07
N PHE A 516 -4.70 15.35 -18.08
CA PHE A 516 -5.50 14.40 -17.31
C PHE A 516 -6.46 13.62 -18.20
N ALA A 517 -7.29 14.33 -18.99
CA ALA A 517 -8.29 13.71 -19.86
C ALA A 517 -7.64 12.83 -20.94
N GLN A 518 -6.49 13.24 -21.49
CA GLN A 518 -5.74 12.44 -22.45
C GLN A 518 -5.25 11.13 -21.84
N ARG A 519 -4.61 11.17 -20.66
CA ARG A 519 -4.15 9.93 -19.96
C ARG A 519 -5.31 9.02 -19.56
N ALA A 520 -6.45 9.62 -19.14
CA ALA A 520 -7.65 8.85 -18.83
C ALA A 520 -8.21 8.14 -20.07
N ALA A 521 -8.19 8.78 -21.24
CA ALA A 521 -8.59 8.19 -22.51
C ALA A 521 -7.65 7.04 -22.94
N GLU A 522 -6.34 7.26 -22.86
CA GLU A 522 -5.31 6.27 -23.21
C GLU A 522 -5.41 5.04 -22.30
N ARG A 523 -5.51 5.23 -20.98
CA ARG A 523 -5.70 4.12 -20.02
C ARG A 523 -6.99 3.38 -20.29
N GLY A 524 -8.10 4.11 -20.51
CA GLY A 524 -9.39 3.50 -20.82
C GLY A 524 -9.43 2.72 -22.13
N ALA A 525 -8.61 3.10 -23.12
CA ALA A 525 -8.46 2.35 -24.36
C ALA A 525 -7.64 1.06 -24.16
N ALA A 526 -6.57 1.12 -23.36
CA ALA A 526 -5.71 -0.03 -23.09
C ALA A 526 -6.35 -1.02 -22.09
N PHE A 527 -6.96 -0.51 -21.03
CA PHE A 527 -7.52 -1.30 -19.93
C PHE A 527 -8.91 -0.78 -19.51
N PRO A 528 -9.95 -1.06 -20.31
CA PRO A 528 -11.30 -0.54 -20.08
C PRO A 528 -11.97 -1.07 -18.81
N SER A 529 -11.41 -2.12 -18.21
CA SER A 529 -11.90 -2.78 -17.00
C SER A 529 -10.93 -2.67 -15.80
N SER A 530 -9.93 -1.76 -15.87
CA SER A 530 -9.05 -1.47 -14.73
C SER A 530 -9.83 -0.86 -13.57
N LEU A 531 -9.39 -1.11 -12.32
CA LEU A 531 -10.00 -0.44 -11.15
C LEU A 531 -9.70 1.07 -11.16
N LEU A 532 -10.63 1.82 -10.58
CA LEU A 532 -10.53 3.25 -10.36
C LEU A 532 -10.73 3.49 -8.86
N THR A 533 -9.67 3.84 -8.16
CA THR A 533 -9.76 4.09 -6.72
C THR A 533 -9.42 5.53 -6.35
N THR A 534 -9.93 5.98 -5.21
CA THR A 534 -9.52 7.20 -4.51
C THR A 534 -9.24 6.94 -3.04
N ALA A 535 -9.58 5.75 -2.54
CA ALA A 535 -9.25 5.28 -1.18
C ALA A 535 -9.05 3.77 -1.20
N THR A 536 -8.07 3.29 -0.42
CA THR A 536 -7.77 1.87 -0.24
C THR A 536 -7.45 1.58 1.23
N HIS A 537 -7.20 0.32 1.56
CA HIS A 537 -6.72 -0.07 2.89
C HIS A 537 -5.28 0.36 3.20
N ASP A 538 -4.52 0.83 2.18
CA ASP A 538 -3.11 1.24 2.29
C ASP A 538 -2.89 2.74 2.16
N HIS A 539 -3.93 3.52 1.88
CA HIS A 539 -3.77 4.96 1.76
C HIS A 539 -3.21 5.57 3.05
N LYS A 540 -2.36 6.57 2.91
CA LYS A 540 -1.77 7.27 4.04
C LYS A 540 -2.69 8.35 4.61
N ARG A 541 -3.66 8.78 3.83
CA ARG A 541 -4.71 9.78 4.18
C ARG A 541 -5.98 9.47 3.43
N GLY A 542 -7.12 9.53 4.12
CA GLY A 542 -8.44 9.36 3.53
C GLY A 542 -8.67 10.30 2.33
N GLU A 543 -9.54 9.91 1.43
CA GLU A 543 -9.76 10.64 0.19
C GLU A 543 -10.21 12.09 0.43
N ASP A 544 -10.99 12.33 1.49
CA ASP A 544 -11.49 13.68 1.83
C ASP A 544 -10.47 14.51 2.62
N VAL A 545 -9.51 13.86 3.32
CA VAL A 545 -8.33 14.53 3.88
C VAL A 545 -7.47 15.11 2.75
N ARG A 546 -7.18 14.31 1.72
CA ARG A 546 -6.40 14.77 0.57
C ARG A 546 -7.12 15.87 -0.21
N ALA A 547 -8.42 15.71 -0.44
CA ALA A 547 -9.23 16.71 -1.15
C ALA A 547 -9.24 18.06 -0.42
N ARG A 548 -9.33 18.04 0.93
CA ARG A 548 -9.27 19.25 1.74
C ARG A 548 -7.88 19.88 1.75
N LEU A 549 -6.84 19.09 1.92
CA LEU A 549 -5.47 19.60 1.90
C LEU A 549 -5.07 20.17 0.51
N ALA A 550 -5.60 19.61 -0.58
CA ALA A 550 -5.37 20.15 -1.92
C ALA A 550 -5.82 21.61 -2.06
N VAL A 551 -6.84 22.04 -1.30
CA VAL A 551 -7.30 23.45 -1.27
C VAL A 551 -6.19 24.42 -0.88
N LEU A 552 -5.26 23.98 0.00
CA LEU A 552 -4.15 24.83 0.45
C LEU A 552 -3.24 25.26 -0.71
N SER A 553 -3.19 24.47 -1.79
CA SER A 553 -2.47 24.85 -3.02
C SER A 553 -3.10 26.03 -3.76
N GLN A 554 -4.40 26.26 -3.56
CA GLN A 554 -5.17 27.33 -4.20
C GLN A 554 -5.14 28.63 -3.38
N ILE A 555 -4.74 28.55 -2.11
CA ILE A 555 -4.67 29.68 -1.16
C ILE A 555 -3.33 29.67 -0.39
N PRO A 556 -2.18 29.53 -1.08
CA PRO A 556 -0.90 29.31 -0.42
C PRO A 556 -0.52 30.45 0.54
N ASP A 557 -0.81 31.70 0.20
CA ASP A 557 -0.48 32.84 1.05
C ASP A 557 -1.25 32.79 2.37
N LEU A 558 -2.55 32.52 2.33
CA LEU A 558 -3.40 32.39 3.51
C LEU A 558 -2.95 31.22 4.39
N TRP A 559 -2.60 30.08 3.77
CA TRP A 559 -2.06 28.93 4.50
C TRP A 559 -0.74 29.25 5.21
N ILE A 560 0.20 29.90 4.49
CA ILE A 560 1.51 30.26 5.02
C ILE A 560 1.37 31.24 6.20
N GLU A 561 0.44 32.21 6.11
CA GLU A 561 0.13 33.13 7.19
C GLU A 561 -0.33 32.39 8.46
N HIS A 562 -1.35 31.52 8.31
CA HIS A 562 -1.86 30.75 9.45
C HIS A 562 -0.82 29.78 10.01
N ALA A 563 -0.14 29.02 9.16
CA ALA A 563 0.86 28.05 9.59
C ALA A 563 2.04 28.73 10.32
N SER A 564 2.46 29.92 9.87
CA SER A 564 3.49 30.69 10.57
C SER A 564 3.01 31.17 11.94
N ALA A 565 1.82 31.77 12.01
CA ALA A 565 1.24 32.21 13.28
C ALA A 565 1.06 31.05 14.27
N TRP A 566 0.67 29.87 13.82
CA TRP A 566 0.50 28.71 14.68
C TRP A 566 1.80 28.13 15.23
N LEU A 567 2.89 28.22 14.48
CA LEU A 567 4.23 27.86 14.99
C LEU A 567 4.69 28.79 16.11
N ASP A 568 4.22 30.04 16.10
CA ASP A 568 4.55 31.04 17.12
C ASP A 568 3.61 30.97 18.34
N LEU A 569 2.38 30.44 18.18
CA LEU A 569 1.38 30.36 19.27
C LEU A 569 1.76 29.40 20.40
N ALA A 570 2.47 28.35 20.12
CA ALA A 570 2.83 27.33 21.10
C ALA A 570 4.32 27.05 21.08
N PRO A 571 5.01 27.09 22.24
CA PRO A 571 6.43 26.75 22.31
C PRO A 571 6.68 25.35 21.79
N LEU A 572 7.54 25.22 20.79
CA LEU A 572 7.89 23.93 20.19
C LEU A 572 8.68 23.03 21.16
N GLY A 573 9.44 23.61 22.09
CA GLY A 573 10.32 22.86 22.99
C GLY A 573 11.35 22.06 22.18
N GLN A 574 11.31 20.75 22.29
CA GLN A 574 12.19 19.85 21.51
C GLN A 574 11.65 19.49 20.14
N VAL A 575 10.37 19.80 19.85
CA VAL A 575 9.72 19.45 18.58
C VAL A 575 10.34 20.23 17.44
N GLN A 576 10.67 19.55 16.35
CA GLN A 576 11.20 20.23 15.19
C GLN A 576 10.11 20.99 14.43
N PRO A 577 10.40 22.18 13.91
CA PRO A 577 9.39 22.98 13.20
C PRO A 577 8.79 22.28 11.98
N GLY A 578 9.59 21.44 11.29
CA GLY A 578 9.09 20.62 10.18
C GLY A 578 8.05 19.59 10.62
N ASP A 579 8.28 18.90 11.74
CA ASP A 579 7.35 17.90 12.28
C ASP A 579 6.07 18.58 12.79
N ALA A 580 6.19 19.75 13.44
CA ALA A 580 5.06 20.57 13.84
C ALA A 580 4.25 21.06 12.63
N HIS A 581 4.89 21.51 11.56
CA HIS A 581 4.22 21.91 10.32
C HIS A 581 3.45 20.77 9.66
N MET A 582 4.03 19.57 9.60
CA MET A 582 3.33 18.39 9.08
C MET A 582 2.14 18.01 9.97
N LEU A 583 2.29 18.11 11.29
CA LEU A 583 1.19 17.91 12.23
C LEU A 583 0.06 18.93 12.00
N HIS A 584 0.36 20.22 11.81
CA HIS A 584 -0.65 21.24 11.52
C HIS A 584 -1.43 20.93 10.24
N GLN A 585 -0.77 20.45 9.17
CA GLN A 585 -1.47 19.98 7.97
C GLN A 585 -2.41 18.82 8.29
N MET A 586 -1.97 17.85 9.09
CA MET A 586 -2.82 16.71 9.44
C MET A 586 -4.00 17.11 10.33
N ILE A 587 -3.81 18.03 11.28
CA ILE A 587 -4.91 18.58 12.06
C ILE A 587 -5.95 19.22 11.14
N VAL A 588 -5.53 20.09 10.22
CA VAL A 588 -6.43 20.74 9.25
C VAL A 588 -7.10 19.73 8.33
N GLY A 589 -6.34 18.79 7.78
CA GLY A 589 -6.84 17.83 6.83
C GLY A 589 -7.87 16.85 7.42
N ALA A 590 -7.59 16.33 8.61
CA ALA A 590 -8.37 15.28 9.24
C ALA A 590 -9.46 15.78 10.21
N TRP A 591 -9.61 17.08 10.42
CA TRP A 591 -10.59 17.64 11.32
C TRP A 591 -12.02 17.26 10.91
N PRO A 592 -12.77 16.52 11.75
CA PRO A 592 -14.15 16.14 11.44
C PRO A 592 -15.06 17.38 11.23
N LEU A 593 -16.00 17.30 10.28
CA LEU A 593 -16.84 18.45 9.92
C LEU A 593 -17.83 18.86 11.02
N ASP A 594 -18.14 17.97 11.92
CA ASP A 594 -19.03 18.15 13.08
C ASP A 594 -18.29 18.47 14.38
N LEU A 595 -16.96 18.36 14.40
CA LEU A 595 -16.15 18.62 15.59
C LEU A 595 -15.99 20.12 15.82
N VAL A 596 -16.45 20.58 16.99
CA VAL A 596 -16.30 21.98 17.44
C VAL A 596 -15.17 22.11 18.46
N ALA A 597 -14.55 23.29 18.52
CA ALA A 597 -13.37 23.55 19.36
C ALA A 597 -13.59 23.32 20.85
N ASP A 598 -14.81 23.48 21.33
CA ASP A 598 -15.18 23.37 22.77
C ASP A 598 -15.71 21.97 23.14
N ASP A 599 -15.78 21.02 22.19
CA ASP A 599 -16.10 19.61 22.46
C ASP A 599 -14.86 18.90 23.02
N ALA A 600 -14.73 18.90 24.35
CA ALA A 600 -13.57 18.28 25.00
C ALA A 600 -13.43 16.78 24.76
N VAL A 601 -14.55 16.05 24.61
CA VAL A 601 -14.55 14.59 24.36
C VAL A 601 -14.11 14.31 22.91
N GLY A 602 -14.73 15.00 21.97
CA GLY A 602 -14.38 14.89 20.55
C GLY A 602 -12.94 15.32 20.27
N MET A 603 -12.49 16.41 20.92
CA MET A 603 -11.09 16.85 20.83
C MET A 603 -10.11 15.84 21.40
N GLY A 604 -10.45 15.19 22.51
CA GLY A 604 -9.64 14.11 23.10
C GLY A 604 -9.49 12.94 22.13
N ALA A 605 -10.60 12.43 21.61
CA ALA A 605 -10.61 11.34 20.65
C ALA A 605 -9.86 11.69 19.34
N PHE A 606 -9.98 12.93 18.87
CA PHE A 606 -9.25 13.39 17.70
C PHE A 606 -7.74 13.49 17.97
N ALA A 607 -7.35 13.97 19.15
CA ALA A 607 -5.96 14.03 19.56
C ALA A 607 -5.34 12.62 19.67
N ASP A 608 -6.07 11.63 20.18
CA ASP A 608 -5.58 10.24 20.28
C ASP A 608 -5.28 9.65 18.89
N ARG A 609 -6.18 9.82 17.93
CA ARG A 609 -5.96 9.39 16.53
C ARG A 609 -4.73 10.05 15.92
N LEU A 610 -4.56 11.34 16.14
CA LEU A 610 -3.41 12.09 15.63
C LEU A 610 -2.11 11.71 16.34
N ALA A 611 -2.14 11.34 17.64
CA ALA A 611 -0.98 10.87 18.37
C ALA A 611 -0.45 9.55 17.81
N ASP A 612 -1.35 8.62 17.51
CA ASP A 612 -0.98 7.35 16.87
C ASP A 612 -0.40 7.58 15.47
N TRP A 613 -1.03 8.43 14.66
CA TRP A 613 -0.49 8.83 13.35
C TRP A 613 0.89 9.50 13.50
N GLN A 614 1.05 10.44 14.44
CA GLN A 614 2.28 11.19 14.63
C GLN A 614 3.43 10.27 15.03
N ARG A 615 3.20 9.34 15.96
CA ARG A 615 4.21 8.35 16.37
C ARG A 615 4.67 7.51 15.18
N LYS A 616 3.72 7.00 14.38
CA LYS A 616 4.03 6.26 13.16
C LYS A 616 4.81 7.12 12.18
N ALA A 617 4.36 8.34 11.91
CA ALA A 617 4.99 9.25 10.96
C ALA A 617 6.45 9.58 11.35
N LEU A 618 6.70 9.83 12.63
CA LEU A 618 8.05 10.10 13.15
C LEU A 618 8.98 8.89 13.02
N ARG A 619 8.47 7.69 13.32
CA ARG A 619 9.24 6.44 13.21
C ARG A 619 9.53 6.07 11.77
N GLU A 620 8.58 6.26 10.85
CA GLU A 620 8.78 6.02 9.40
C GLU A 620 9.73 7.07 8.79
N ALA A 621 9.70 8.29 9.24
CA ALA A 621 10.66 9.30 8.81
C ALA A 621 12.13 8.95 9.13
N LYS A 622 12.39 8.18 10.17
CA LYS A 622 13.72 7.70 10.60
C LYS A 622 14.74 8.84 10.82
N LEU A 623 14.26 10.05 11.12
CA LEU A 623 15.13 11.22 11.28
C LEU A 623 15.65 11.38 12.72
N ARG A 624 14.85 11.04 13.71
CA ARG A 624 15.17 11.18 15.15
C ARG A 624 14.81 9.92 15.92
N THR A 625 13.68 9.35 15.62
CA THR A 625 13.19 8.08 16.14
C THR A 625 12.93 7.14 14.99
N SER A 626 12.92 5.84 15.25
CA SER A 626 12.58 4.80 14.26
C SER A 626 12.01 3.58 14.98
N TRP A 627 11.44 2.65 14.22
CA TRP A 627 10.99 1.37 14.77
C TRP A 627 12.11 0.57 15.43
N THR A 628 13.33 0.71 14.91
CA THR A 628 14.52 -0.02 15.39
C THR A 628 15.25 0.68 16.52
N VAL A 629 15.15 2.01 16.61
CA VAL A 629 15.78 2.83 17.64
C VAL A 629 14.79 3.92 18.05
N PRO A 630 13.81 3.58 18.89
CA PRO A 630 12.84 4.56 19.38
C PRO A 630 13.52 5.63 20.25
N ASP A 631 13.15 6.90 20.04
CA ASP A 631 13.47 8.01 20.93
C ASP A 631 12.19 8.40 21.67
N ASP A 632 11.92 7.72 22.78
CA ASP A 632 10.72 7.91 23.57
C ASP A 632 10.60 9.34 24.13
N ALA A 633 11.73 10.01 24.38
CA ALA A 633 11.74 11.38 24.85
C ALA A 633 11.25 12.35 23.78
N TYR A 634 11.70 12.15 22.53
CA TYR A 634 11.26 12.96 21.40
C TYR A 634 9.79 12.69 21.05
N GLU A 635 9.38 11.43 21.01
CA GLU A 635 8.00 11.02 20.75
C GLU A 635 7.04 11.60 21.80
N THR A 636 7.42 11.52 23.09
CA THR A 636 6.66 12.12 24.21
C THR A 636 6.56 13.64 24.07
N ALA A 637 7.63 14.32 23.68
CA ALA A 637 7.62 15.77 23.46
C ALA A 637 6.68 16.15 22.29
N CYS A 638 6.66 15.38 21.22
CA CYS A 638 5.77 15.59 20.08
C CYS A 638 4.30 15.37 20.46
N GLU A 639 3.99 14.30 21.19
CA GLU A 639 2.64 14.05 21.69
C GLU A 639 2.19 15.13 22.68
N ALA A 640 3.04 15.57 23.59
CA ALA A 640 2.73 16.66 24.52
C ALA A 640 2.45 17.98 23.79
N TYR A 641 3.16 18.25 22.69
CA TYR A 641 2.88 19.40 21.83
C TYR A 641 1.50 19.29 21.19
N LEU A 642 1.16 18.16 20.56
CA LEU A 642 -0.15 17.90 19.98
C LEU A 642 -1.27 18.08 21.02
N ARG A 643 -1.14 17.47 22.20
CA ARG A 643 -2.16 17.55 23.26
C ARG A 643 -2.31 18.97 23.78
N ARG A 644 -1.23 19.74 23.89
CA ARG A 644 -1.29 21.15 24.26
C ARG A 644 -2.09 21.97 23.23
N LEU A 645 -1.96 21.70 21.93
CA LEU A 645 -2.68 22.37 20.87
C LEU A 645 -4.19 22.07 20.92
N LEU A 646 -4.58 20.81 21.12
CA LEU A 646 -5.97 20.36 20.96
C LEU A 646 -6.74 20.24 22.28
N THR A 647 -6.09 19.82 23.36
CA THR A 647 -6.74 19.54 24.65
C THR A 647 -6.20 20.39 25.81
N GLY A 648 -5.20 21.23 25.56
CA GLY A 648 -4.62 22.12 26.56
C GLY A 648 -5.58 23.20 27.04
N GLY A 649 -5.25 23.83 28.18
CA GLY A 649 -6.06 24.93 28.78
C GLY A 649 -6.13 26.17 27.90
N ASP A 650 -5.08 26.50 27.13
CA ASP A 650 -5.11 27.57 26.13
C ASP A 650 -5.85 27.08 24.87
N ALA A 651 -6.96 27.70 24.54
CA ALA A 651 -7.81 27.40 23.43
C ALA A 651 -7.40 28.10 22.11
N SER A 652 -6.43 29.01 22.17
CA SER A 652 -6.10 29.91 21.05
C SER A 652 -5.85 29.20 19.75
N PHE A 653 -5.02 28.13 19.76
CA PHE A 653 -4.75 27.34 18.57
C PHE A 653 -6.00 26.64 18.05
N ARG A 654 -6.68 25.85 18.92
CA ARG A 654 -7.81 25.05 18.46
C ARG A 654 -8.98 25.88 17.95
N GLN A 655 -9.21 27.06 18.52
CA GLN A 655 -10.23 28.00 18.03
C GLN A 655 -9.84 28.62 16.70
N ALA A 656 -8.59 29.07 16.54
CA ALA A 656 -8.07 29.58 15.28
C ALA A 656 -8.12 28.49 14.18
N CYS A 657 -7.71 27.28 14.51
CA CYS A 657 -7.75 26.13 13.59
C CYS A 657 -9.19 25.76 13.21
N ALA A 658 -10.11 25.65 14.16
CA ALA A 658 -11.52 25.38 13.90
C ALA A 658 -12.15 26.43 12.98
N LYS A 659 -11.85 27.71 13.19
CA LYS A 659 -12.31 28.81 12.32
C LYS A 659 -11.75 28.64 10.90
N PHE A 660 -10.46 28.35 10.76
CA PHE A 660 -9.81 28.13 9.46
C PHE A 660 -10.41 26.93 8.74
N VAL A 661 -10.54 25.78 9.43
CA VAL A 661 -11.14 24.56 8.87
C VAL A 661 -12.59 24.77 8.46
N THR A 662 -13.37 25.49 9.26
CA THR A 662 -14.77 25.82 8.93
C THR A 662 -14.86 26.64 7.64
N ALA A 663 -13.97 27.61 7.46
CA ALA A 663 -13.90 28.40 6.22
C ALA A 663 -13.43 27.54 5.02
N LEU A 664 -12.51 26.61 5.24
CA LEU A 664 -11.93 25.75 4.19
C LEU A 664 -12.86 24.61 3.78
N ALA A 665 -13.72 24.14 4.66
CA ALA A 665 -14.52 22.93 4.49
C ALA A 665 -15.37 22.92 3.20
N PRO A 666 -16.05 24.00 2.81
CA PRO A 666 -16.83 24.00 1.57
C PRO A 666 -15.99 23.69 0.32
N ALA A 667 -14.79 24.26 0.24
CA ALA A 667 -13.87 24.00 -0.89
C ALA A 667 -13.33 22.56 -0.86
N GLY A 668 -13.03 22.04 0.34
CA GLY A 668 -12.65 20.62 0.51
C GLY A 668 -13.74 19.67 0.05
N VAL A 669 -14.99 19.94 0.41
CA VAL A 669 -16.16 19.17 -0.03
C VAL A 669 -16.38 19.28 -1.54
N ALA A 670 -16.20 20.45 -2.14
CA ALA A 670 -16.28 20.60 -3.59
C ALA A 670 -15.25 19.72 -4.31
N ASN A 671 -13.98 19.69 -3.84
CA ASN A 671 -12.96 18.78 -4.34
C ASN A 671 -13.37 17.31 -4.15
N SER A 672 -13.94 16.96 -2.99
CA SER A 672 -14.41 15.60 -2.69
C SER A 672 -15.52 15.13 -3.64
N LEU A 673 -16.45 15.99 -3.97
CA LEU A 673 -17.52 15.69 -4.94
C LEU A 673 -16.96 15.52 -6.36
N VAL A 674 -16.00 16.38 -6.76
CA VAL A 674 -15.31 16.26 -8.04
C VAL A 674 -14.57 14.92 -8.14
N GLN A 675 -13.73 14.56 -7.16
CA GLN A 675 -13.01 13.28 -7.21
C GLN A 675 -13.95 12.08 -7.22
N THR A 676 -15.03 12.12 -6.44
CA THR A 676 -16.05 11.07 -6.41
C THR A 676 -16.73 10.93 -7.78
N GLY A 677 -17.15 12.05 -8.37
CA GLY A 677 -17.77 12.06 -9.69
C GLY A 677 -16.82 11.56 -10.78
N LEU A 678 -15.56 11.96 -10.76
CA LEU A 678 -14.55 11.50 -11.72
C LEU A 678 -14.31 10.00 -11.57
N ARG A 679 -14.08 9.48 -10.36
CA ARG A 679 -13.97 8.03 -10.13
C ARG A 679 -15.13 7.25 -10.74
N LEU A 680 -16.34 7.76 -10.63
CA LEU A 680 -17.56 7.08 -11.07
C LEU A 680 -17.86 7.25 -12.57
N THR A 681 -17.22 8.21 -13.27
CA THR A 681 -17.52 8.51 -14.68
C THR A 681 -16.38 8.22 -15.64
N LEU A 682 -15.13 8.10 -15.14
CA LEU A 682 -13.98 7.72 -15.96
C LEU A 682 -14.11 6.29 -16.51
N PRO A 683 -13.39 5.94 -17.60
CA PRO A 683 -13.29 4.55 -18.07
C PRO A 683 -12.63 3.66 -17.04
N GLY A 684 -13.28 2.54 -16.71
CA GLY A 684 -12.83 1.57 -15.71
C GLY A 684 -13.94 1.15 -14.77
N VAL A 685 -13.57 0.39 -13.76
CA VAL A 685 -14.44 -0.14 -12.70
C VAL A 685 -14.19 0.67 -11.42
N PRO A 686 -15.10 1.53 -10.99
CA PRO A 686 -14.92 2.27 -9.74
C PRO A 686 -14.93 1.33 -8.53
N ASP A 687 -13.94 1.50 -7.67
CA ASP A 687 -13.87 0.85 -6.36
C ASP A 687 -14.24 1.84 -5.25
N LEU A 688 -15.06 1.39 -4.31
CA LEU A 688 -15.38 2.11 -3.09
C LEU A 688 -14.75 1.36 -1.90
N PHE A 689 -13.80 1.97 -1.25
CA PHE A 689 -13.29 1.45 0.02
C PHE A 689 -14.36 1.62 1.11
N GLN A 690 -14.47 0.63 2.00
CA GLN A 690 -15.47 0.60 3.08
C GLN A 690 -15.56 1.93 3.84
N GLY A 691 -16.76 2.48 3.92
CA GLY A 691 -17.04 3.73 4.62
C GLY A 691 -16.82 5.00 3.80
N ALA A 692 -16.13 4.94 2.64
CA ALA A 692 -15.82 6.11 1.81
C ALA A 692 -17.04 6.70 1.07
N GLU A 693 -18.20 6.08 1.17
CA GLU A 693 -19.43 6.67 0.66
C GLU A 693 -19.95 7.86 1.51
N PHE A 694 -19.48 8.00 2.75
CA PHE A 694 -19.56 9.24 3.53
C PHE A 694 -18.19 9.94 3.49
N TRP A 695 -18.06 11.06 4.23
CA TRP A 695 -16.77 11.74 4.31
C TRP A 695 -15.75 10.87 5.03
N ASP A 696 -14.62 10.63 4.36
CA ASP A 696 -13.51 9.83 4.88
C ASP A 696 -12.34 10.74 5.32
N PHE A 697 -12.32 11.07 6.61
CA PHE A 697 -11.22 11.78 7.26
C PHE A 697 -10.32 10.81 8.03
N SER A 698 -10.10 9.61 7.49
CA SER A 698 -9.17 8.64 8.06
C SER A 698 -7.71 9.02 7.81
N LEU A 699 -6.84 8.50 8.67
CA LEU A 699 -5.39 8.58 8.58
C LEU A 699 -4.84 7.26 8.03
N VAL A 700 -3.52 7.06 8.10
CA VAL A 700 -2.89 5.79 7.74
C VAL A 700 -3.36 4.66 8.66
N ASP A 701 -3.16 3.41 8.23
CA ASP A 701 -3.46 2.23 9.04
C ASP A 701 -2.84 2.33 10.47
N PRO A 702 -3.56 1.86 11.49
CA PRO A 702 -4.84 1.16 11.47
C PRO A 702 -6.07 2.07 11.42
N ASP A 703 -5.95 3.41 11.42
CA ASP A 703 -7.07 4.34 11.49
C ASP A 703 -8.03 4.22 10.31
N ASN A 704 -7.53 3.95 9.09
CA ASN A 704 -8.34 3.73 7.88
C ASN A 704 -9.11 2.39 7.89
N ARG A 705 -8.91 1.54 8.89
CA ARG A 705 -9.59 0.26 9.06
C ARG A 705 -10.55 0.25 10.25
N ARG A 706 -10.89 1.43 10.78
CA ARG A 706 -11.87 1.56 11.85
C ARG A 706 -13.23 1.02 11.45
N PRO A 707 -14.04 0.54 12.41
CA PRO A 707 -15.40 0.08 12.15
C PRO A 707 -16.23 1.13 11.42
N VAL A 708 -17.01 0.70 10.44
CA VAL A 708 -17.91 1.55 9.65
C VAL A 708 -19.32 1.52 10.25
N ASP A 709 -19.91 2.70 10.49
CA ASP A 709 -21.32 2.80 10.87
C ASP A 709 -22.24 2.58 9.65
N TYR A 710 -22.50 1.31 9.36
CA TYR A 710 -23.41 0.94 8.27
C TYR A 710 -24.87 1.31 8.55
N SER A 711 -25.27 1.44 9.82
CA SER A 711 -26.65 1.81 10.18
C SER A 711 -26.96 3.24 9.73
N ALA A 712 -26.06 4.18 9.98
CA ALA A 712 -26.20 5.55 9.51
C ALA A 712 -26.26 5.62 7.97
N ARG A 713 -25.43 4.84 7.28
CA ARG A 713 -25.38 4.78 5.81
C ARG A 713 -26.62 4.18 5.20
N GLN A 714 -27.16 3.11 5.78
CA GLN A 714 -28.42 2.49 5.37
C GLN A 714 -29.59 3.46 5.55
N THR A 715 -29.62 4.19 6.66
CA THR A 715 -30.64 5.19 6.97
C THR A 715 -30.62 6.32 5.94
N ALA A 716 -29.44 6.87 5.66
CA ALA A 716 -29.25 7.93 4.67
C ALA A 716 -29.69 7.49 3.27
N LEU A 717 -29.25 6.30 2.82
CA LEU A 717 -29.62 5.76 1.50
C LEU A 717 -31.12 5.47 1.38
N SER A 718 -31.79 5.19 2.48
CA SER A 718 -33.24 4.91 2.49
C SER A 718 -34.07 6.19 2.56
N ALA A 719 -33.47 7.32 2.87
CA ALA A 719 -34.18 8.61 2.95
C ALA A 719 -34.69 9.03 1.56
N ARG A 720 -35.98 9.37 1.47
CA ARG A 720 -36.62 9.78 0.21
C ARG A 720 -36.36 11.25 -0.17
N ARG A 721 -35.74 12.03 0.73
CA ARG A 721 -35.43 13.44 0.53
C ARG A 721 -33.96 13.61 0.20
N ALA A 722 -33.66 14.61 -0.63
CA ALA A 722 -32.29 15.07 -0.82
C ALA A 722 -31.69 15.46 0.55
N PRO A 723 -30.38 15.21 0.77
CA PRO A 723 -29.72 15.65 2.00
C PRO A 723 -29.92 17.14 2.25
N SER A 724 -30.25 17.50 3.49
CA SER A 724 -30.51 18.89 3.88
C SER A 724 -29.22 19.66 4.12
N THR A 725 -28.11 18.95 4.26
CA THR A 725 -26.77 19.53 4.50
C THR A 725 -25.71 18.68 3.79
N TRP A 726 -24.62 19.31 3.42
CA TRP A 726 -23.45 18.62 2.89
C TRP A 726 -22.51 18.08 3.99
N ARG A 727 -22.74 18.44 5.25
CA ARG A 727 -21.82 18.14 6.36
C ARG A 727 -21.85 16.70 6.84
N ASP A 728 -22.96 15.99 6.71
CA ASP A 728 -23.16 14.63 7.23
C ASP A 728 -22.70 13.50 6.32
N GLY A 729 -22.20 13.80 5.12
CA GLY A 729 -21.74 12.80 4.14
C GLY A 729 -22.87 12.15 3.32
N ALA A 730 -24.12 12.26 3.70
CA ALA A 730 -25.24 11.71 2.92
C ALA A 730 -25.31 12.34 1.52
N HIS A 731 -24.83 13.57 1.35
CA HIS A 731 -24.72 14.26 0.07
C HIS A 731 -23.79 13.50 -0.89
N LYS A 732 -22.62 13.08 -0.42
CA LYS A 732 -21.66 12.26 -1.18
C LYS A 732 -22.25 10.90 -1.56
N GLN A 733 -22.90 10.22 -0.59
CA GLN A 733 -23.57 8.95 -0.84
C GLN A 733 -24.67 9.07 -1.90
N ALA A 734 -25.44 10.15 -1.89
CA ALA A 734 -26.48 10.40 -2.88
C ALA A 734 -25.90 10.56 -4.29
N LEU A 735 -24.78 11.26 -4.46
CA LEU A 735 -24.06 11.36 -5.73
C LEU A 735 -23.60 9.98 -6.19
N ILE A 736 -23.00 9.18 -5.29
CA ILE A 736 -22.52 7.82 -5.58
C ILE A 736 -23.69 6.95 -6.04
N ALA A 737 -24.79 6.89 -5.30
CA ALA A 737 -25.94 6.07 -5.63
C ALA A 737 -26.57 6.45 -6.98
N ARG A 738 -26.67 7.75 -7.29
CA ARG A 738 -27.17 8.25 -8.58
C ARG A 738 -26.30 7.80 -9.74
N LEU A 739 -24.99 7.98 -9.66
CA LEU A 739 -24.05 7.63 -10.73
C LEU A 739 -23.93 6.12 -10.90
N LEU A 740 -23.88 5.34 -9.81
CA LEU A 740 -23.87 3.87 -9.87
C LEU A 740 -25.18 3.33 -10.45
N GLY A 741 -26.31 3.97 -10.13
CA GLY A 741 -27.61 3.66 -10.75
C GLY A 741 -27.58 3.85 -12.27
N GLN A 742 -26.98 4.94 -12.76
CA GLN A 742 -26.80 5.18 -14.20
C GLN A 742 -25.82 4.19 -14.85
N ARG A 743 -24.71 3.86 -14.19
CA ARG A 743 -23.77 2.84 -14.69
C ARG A 743 -24.45 1.48 -14.90
N ARG A 744 -25.37 1.13 -14.02
CA ARG A 744 -26.16 -0.10 -14.16
C ARG A 744 -27.24 -0.01 -15.23
N ALA A 745 -27.92 1.15 -15.35
CA ALA A 745 -28.98 1.35 -16.33
C ALA A 745 -28.44 1.56 -17.76
N ARG A 746 -27.27 2.18 -17.90
CA ARG A 746 -26.67 2.57 -19.18
C ARG A 746 -25.21 2.11 -19.28
N PRO A 747 -24.90 0.81 -19.15
CA PRO A 747 -23.54 0.29 -19.19
C PRO A 747 -22.82 0.63 -20.50
N ASP A 748 -23.55 0.78 -21.58
CA ASP A 748 -23.05 1.18 -22.90
C ASP A 748 -22.30 2.52 -22.87
N LEU A 749 -22.81 3.49 -22.13
CA LEU A 749 -22.16 4.81 -21.96
C LEU A 749 -20.90 4.72 -21.10
N PHE A 750 -20.92 3.89 -20.05
CA PHE A 750 -19.80 3.77 -19.13
C PHE A 750 -18.71 2.78 -19.59
N THR A 751 -18.92 2.10 -20.71
CA THR A 751 -17.90 1.33 -21.44
C THR A 751 -17.40 2.04 -22.71
N ALA A 752 -18.12 3.09 -23.16
CA ALA A 752 -17.71 3.88 -24.32
C ALA A 752 -16.37 4.61 -24.08
N PRO A 753 -15.57 4.87 -25.13
CA PRO A 753 -14.34 5.63 -25.00
C PRO A 753 -14.56 7.05 -24.47
N LEU A 754 -13.62 7.55 -23.67
CA LEU A 754 -13.60 8.96 -23.24
C LEU A 754 -13.05 9.85 -24.35
N ARG A 755 -13.72 10.94 -24.62
CA ARG A 755 -13.30 12.01 -25.54
C ARG A 755 -13.15 13.30 -24.77
N PRO A 756 -11.95 13.90 -24.69
CA PRO A 756 -11.75 15.20 -24.09
C PRO A 756 -12.51 16.28 -24.85
N ILE A 757 -13.06 17.25 -24.12
CA ILE A 757 -13.70 18.44 -24.69
C ILE A 757 -12.84 19.66 -24.36
N ALA A 758 -12.37 20.39 -25.36
CA ALA A 758 -11.63 21.62 -25.18
C ALA A 758 -12.59 22.77 -24.86
N LEU A 759 -12.42 23.38 -23.70
CA LEU A 759 -13.17 24.56 -23.29
C LEU A 759 -12.50 25.82 -23.79
N THR A 760 -13.29 26.88 -23.98
CA THR A 760 -12.81 28.23 -24.29
C THR A 760 -13.15 29.20 -23.17
N GLY A 761 -12.50 30.39 -23.14
CA GLY A 761 -12.79 31.45 -22.17
C GLY A 761 -11.83 31.51 -20.98
N ALA A 762 -12.08 32.48 -20.10
CA ALA A 762 -11.16 32.87 -19.03
C ALA A 762 -10.86 31.79 -18.00
N ARG A 763 -11.81 30.91 -17.74
CA ARG A 763 -11.70 29.82 -16.75
C ARG A 763 -11.51 28.41 -17.38
N ALA A 764 -11.19 28.33 -18.66
CA ALA A 764 -11.03 27.07 -19.37
C ALA A 764 -9.99 26.13 -18.74
N ARG A 765 -8.95 26.67 -18.08
CA ARG A 765 -7.95 25.89 -17.34
C ARG A 765 -8.41 25.45 -15.94
N GLN A 766 -9.51 25.98 -15.44
CA GLN A 766 -10.10 25.70 -14.14
C GLN A 766 -11.37 24.84 -14.27
N ALA A 767 -11.52 24.18 -15.41
CA ALA A 767 -12.57 23.22 -15.65
C ALA A 767 -12.03 22.02 -16.43
N LEU A 768 -12.60 20.85 -16.14
CA LEU A 768 -12.44 19.64 -16.92
C LEU A 768 -13.76 19.35 -17.63
N ALA A 769 -13.69 19.03 -18.93
CA ALA A 769 -14.83 18.56 -19.70
C ALA A 769 -14.46 17.34 -20.53
N PHE A 770 -15.34 16.34 -20.56
CA PHE A 770 -15.23 15.19 -21.45
C PHE A 770 -16.60 14.59 -21.75
N GLU A 771 -16.66 13.80 -22.81
CA GLU A 771 -17.84 13.04 -23.16
C GLU A 771 -17.53 11.54 -23.32
N ARG A 772 -18.57 10.72 -23.17
CA ARG A 772 -18.59 9.32 -23.56
C ARG A 772 -19.84 9.08 -24.37
N ALA A 773 -19.68 8.61 -25.59
CA ALA A 773 -20.81 8.45 -26.52
C ALA A 773 -20.94 7.00 -26.99
N SER A 774 -22.16 6.50 -27.01
CA SER A 774 -22.58 5.23 -27.59
C SER A 774 -23.63 5.48 -28.68
N PRO A 775 -24.05 4.46 -29.45
CA PRO A 775 -25.13 4.63 -30.39
C PRO A 775 -26.50 5.02 -29.77
N THR A 776 -26.65 4.86 -28.46
CA THR A 776 -27.92 5.06 -27.76
C THR A 776 -27.93 6.34 -26.91
N GLY A 777 -26.85 7.13 -26.91
CA GLY A 777 -26.80 8.40 -26.17
C GLY A 777 -25.39 8.87 -25.86
N ARG A 778 -25.30 9.95 -25.06
CA ARG A 778 -24.08 10.61 -24.67
C ARG A 778 -24.09 10.93 -23.17
N LEU A 779 -23.01 10.59 -22.47
CA LEU A 779 -22.69 11.10 -21.14
C LEU A 779 -21.74 12.28 -21.29
N LEU A 780 -22.18 13.46 -20.87
CA LEU A 780 -21.34 14.68 -20.75
C LEU A 780 -20.97 14.89 -19.29
N VAL A 781 -19.69 15.16 -19.00
CA VAL A 781 -19.17 15.40 -17.66
C VAL A 781 -18.41 16.72 -17.63
N LEU A 782 -18.71 17.54 -16.62
CA LEU A 782 -18.07 18.80 -16.32
C LEU A 782 -17.62 18.81 -14.85
N ALA A 783 -16.42 19.28 -14.58
CA ALA A 783 -15.90 19.42 -13.21
C ALA A 783 -15.20 20.77 -13.04
N ALA A 784 -15.52 21.47 -11.97
CA ALA A 784 -14.85 22.70 -11.57
C ALA A 784 -13.55 22.37 -10.84
N LEU A 785 -12.51 23.10 -11.14
CA LEU A 785 -11.19 22.96 -10.54
C LEU A 785 -10.75 24.31 -9.98
N HIS A 786 -10.03 24.28 -8.86
CA HIS A 786 -9.40 25.45 -8.27
C HIS A 786 -10.39 26.58 -7.90
N GLY A 787 -11.63 26.23 -7.52
CA GLY A 787 -12.68 27.18 -7.10
C GLY A 787 -12.67 27.50 -5.60
N ALA A 788 -11.57 27.30 -4.88
CA ALA A 788 -11.55 27.36 -3.41
C ALA A 788 -12.05 28.68 -2.86
N ARG A 789 -11.58 29.83 -3.37
CA ARG A 789 -11.99 31.15 -2.87
C ARG A 789 -13.49 31.37 -3.04
N ALA A 790 -14.07 30.99 -4.18
CA ALA A 790 -15.51 31.11 -4.42
C ALA A 790 -16.33 30.28 -3.43
N CYS A 791 -15.95 29.03 -3.17
CA CYS A 791 -16.62 28.18 -2.16
C CYS A 791 -16.47 28.73 -0.74
N MET A 792 -15.28 29.23 -0.38
CA MET A 792 -15.01 29.80 0.94
C MET A 792 -15.79 31.08 1.20
N GLU A 793 -15.84 31.99 0.24
CA GLU A 793 -16.60 33.26 0.32
C GLU A 793 -18.10 33.02 0.45
N ARG A 794 -18.61 32.01 -0.23
CA ARG A 794 -20.01 31.62 -0.17
C ARG A 794 -20.35 30.81 1.10
N GLY A 795 -19.41 30.12 1.68
CA GLY A 795 -19.62 29.19 2.81
C GLY A 795 -20.32 27.87 2.41
N GLU A 796 -20.41 27.57 1.12
CA GLU A 796 -21.08 26.40 0.54
C GLU A 796 -20.19 25.76 -0.52
N PRO A 797 -20.28 24.42 -0.75
CA PRO A 797 -19.51 23.74 -1.80
C PRO A 797 -20.10 23.99 -3.20
N LEU A 798 -20.46 25.21 -3.47
CA LEU A 798 -21.10 25.68 -4.70
C LEU A 798 -20.29 26.79 -5.32
N ILE A 799 -20.33 26.91 -6.65
CA ILE A 799 -19.60 27.91 -7.44
C ILE A 799 -20.62 28.81 -8.12
N ASP A 800 -20.52 30.11 -7.86
CA ASP A 800 -21.41 31.08 -8.49
C ASP A 800 -21.27 31.06 -10.01
N PRO A 801 -22.39 31.14 -10.77
CA PRO A 801 -22.34 31.17 -12.22
C PRO A 801 -21.43 32.27 -12.78
N GLY A 802 -21.35 33.43 -12.12
CA GLY A 802 -20.47 34.56 -12.52
C GLY A 802 -18.97 34.22 -12.45
N TRP A 803 -18.57 33.25 -11.65
CA TRP A 803 -17.18 32.80 -11.57
C TRP A 803 -16.65 32.24 -12.90
N TRP A 804 -17.54 31.61 -13.70
CA TRP A 804 -17.20 31.04 -14.99
C TRP A 804 -16.86 32.06 -16.07
N ALA A 805 -17.24 33.35 -15.90
CA ALA A 805 -17.07 34.41 -16.84
C ALA A 805 -17.62 34.04 -18.26
N ASP A 806 -16.80 34.08 -19.29
CA ASP A 806 -17.14 33.72 -20.68
C ASP A 806 -16.83 32.25 -21.03
N THR A 807 -16.48 31.43 -20.05
CA THR A 807 -16.07 30.01 -20.27
C THR A 807 -17.23 29.19 -20.84
N ALA A 808 -16.96 28.51 -21.97
CA ALA A 808 -17.96 27.83 -22.74
C ALA A 808 -17.46 26.49 -23.35
N LEU A 809 -18.43 25.64 -23.65
CA LEU A 809 -18.29 24.46 -24.48
C LEU A 809 -18.09 24.84 -25.95
N PRO A 810 -17.58 23.94 -26.83
CA PRO A 810 -17.37 24.22 -28.24
C PRO A 810 -18.63 24.61 -29.05
N ASP A 811 -19.81 24.18 -28.56
CA ASP A 811 -21.11 24.52 -29.16
C ASP A 811 -21.65 25.90 -28.73
N GLY A 812 -20.87 26.62 -27.90
CA GLY A 812 -21.20 27.95 -27.41
C GLY A 812 -21.97 28.00 -26.10
N HIS A 813 -22.39 26.87 -25.54
CA HIS A 813 -23.06 26.84 -24.24
C HIS A 813 -22.09 27.27 -23.12
N ARG A 814 -22.46 28.29 -22.35
CA ARG A 814 -21.63 28.78 -21.24
C ARG A 814 -21.72 27.87 -20.03
N LEU A 815 -20.60 27.60 -19.39
CA LEU A 815 -20.59 26.76 -18.16
C LEU A 815 -21.45 27.36 -17.05
N ALA A 816 -21.55 28.68 -16.97
CA ALA A 816 -22.46 29.39 -16.07
C ALA A 816 -23.93 28.94 -16.17
N GLN A 817 -24.35 28.49 -17.35
CA GLN A 817 -25.73 28.07 -17.64
C GLN A 817 -25.92 26.55 -17.46
N VAL A 818 -24.84 25.78 -17.61
CA VAL A 818 -24.88 24.32 -17.63
C VAL A 818 -24.68 23.72 -16.25
N MET A 819 -23.70 24.22 -15.48
CA MET A 819 -23.27 23.59 -14.22
C MET A 819 -24.16 23.91 -13.00
N ASP A 820 -25.09 24.84 -13.15
CA ASP A 820 -26.10 25.18 -12.10
C ASP A 820 -25.51 25.24 -10.66
N GLN A 821 -24.33 25.88 -10.50
CA GLN A 821 -23.59 26.05 -9.24
C GLN A 821 -22.87 24.79 -8.69
N GLU A 822 -23.17 23.60 -9.19
CA GLU A 822 -22.53 22.34 -8.72
C GLU A 822 -21.04 22.29 -9.14
N PRO A 823 -20.14 21.83 -8.25
CA PRO A 823 -18.72 21.68 -8.61
C PRO A 823 -18.47 20.49 -9.55
N PHE A 824 -19.37 19.52 -9.56
CA PHE A 824 -19.39 18.37 -10.46
C PHE A 824 -20.77 18.22 -11.07
N TRP A 825 -20.82 18.26 -12.39
CA TRP A 825 -22.05 18.17 -13.16
C TRP A 825 -21.95 17.09 -14.24
N TRP A 826 -23.08 16.45 -14.54
CA TRP A 826 -23.18 15.46 -15.60
C TRP A 826 -24.59 15.39 -16.16
N SER A 827 -24.69 15.04 -17.46
CA SER A 827 -25.96 14.71 -18.14
C SER A 827 -25.82 13.46 -18.98
N ILE A 828 -26.95 12.82 -19.20
CA ILE A 828 -27.13 11.73 -20.16
C ILE A 828 -28.24 12.14 -21.09
N ASP A 829 -27.92 12.21 -22.38
CA ASP A 829 -28.84 12.53 -23.46
C ASP A 829 -29.22 11.28 -24.21
#